data_bcda7934bb25356449867857cddb6f70
#
_entry.id   bcda7934bb25356449867857cddb6f70
#
_cell.length_a   1.000
_cell.length_b   1.000
_cell.length_c   1.000
_cell.angle_alpha   90.00
_cell.angle_beta   90.00
_cell.angle_gamma   90.00
#
_symmetry.space_group_name_H-M   'P 1'
#
loop_
_entity.id
_entity.type
_entity.pdbx_description
1 polymer ?
#
loop_
_entity_poly.entity_id
_entity_poly.type
_entity_poly.pdbx_seq_one_letter_code
_entity_poly.pdbx_strand_id
1 'polypeptide(L)'
;MDNQHNLNKSNESFQEFDKQRVQELEHIYVTGTSINDYSGSTNKAALKMILSQRETPQAITVITNQMMQDWQTINIDKILEHATGFYARRSASLDRPRFSVRGGNVNLIQIDGVQQFPGGRRPNVNGDSAAYERVEIVRGANGLLTGAGDPTATVNLVRKRATNTDFQANFGLSAGRWDNYRGDIDLSGALVDDGTIRARFVAAHYDKKSYIERYGQQKSSIYTTVEADLTDYTLLRLGVEYADTASEGAINSHSQPYFFSDGSRYNGKRGDTGMTAKWSGWPLEEYTYFIGLDHAFDNDWQLNVIATYNTIEMQGGELFFVYPQSPINPDGTSDLGFDYSAVISSSKDQQSTFDISLQGPITLFNRTHEVIISYNKFNRERTSYGKDADQTTISLQNLNFHEWTGDVPRYPFKDLAKQNVSITKSNGGFAAVRINPHDLVKVIMGARISSWDYHSDSYDTITGEFKKMQYQETVTDEITPYAGLVVDINERYSLYASYTEAFRPQAYFDENDKMLAPSTGASYEIGVKGELLKDTLNFTTAIYKNVENGLAEPDPNFSEKYLTPNGNRPYVQRGEGDTTKGFEIEFTGSINPNWNLSAGYSQHKTQSKEGDQLDTDEPNKLLNIYTTYDFNHYLAGFTAGVGVNWQNSFYATPQRPLSNRQSEAHRIEQSSITLINLMARYEINNKTSISLNINNLLDKHYYNSISSWNGYVLHGEPVSWQLGIRYSL
;
A
#
# COMPACT_ATOMS: atom_id res chain seq x y z
N MET A 1 14.66 -57.94 -29.19
CA MET A 1 13.60 -57.42 -28.25
C MET A 1 14.18 -56.50 -27.16
N ASP A 2 15.49 -56.41 -26.98
CA ASP A 2 16.09 -55.57 -25.91
C ASP A 2 16.27 -54.10 -26.22
N ASN A 3 16.19 -53.67 -27.48
CA ASN A 3 16.38 -52.24 -27.85
C ASN A 3 15.11 -51.38 -27.72
N GLN A 4 13.91 -51.96 -27.70
CA GLN A 4 12.70 -51.20 -27.48
C GLN A 4 12.39 -50.94 -25.99
N HIS A 5 12.93 -51.79 -25.10
CA HIS A 5 12.72 -51.63 -23.66
C HIS A 5 13.61 -50.53 -23.06
N ASN A 6 14.79 -50.29 -23.67
CA ASN A 6 15.67 -49.19 -23.26
C ASN A 6 15.25 -47.82 -23.81
N LEU A 7 14.61 -47.75 -24.95
CA LEU A 7 14.06 -46.50 -25.50
C LEU A 7 12.82 -46.03 -24.74
N ASN A 8 11.98 -46.94 -24.23
CA ASN A 8 10.84 -46.58 -23.42
C ASN A 8 11.25 -46.09 -22.02
N LYS A 9 12.25 -46.70 -21.39
CA LYS A 9 12.77 -46.24 -20.10
C LYS A 9 13.50 -44.87 -20.19
N SER A 10 14.17 -44.57 -21.29
CA SER A 10 14.76 -43.26 -21.51
C SER A 10 13.69 -42.19 -21.76
N ASN A 11 12.64 -42.51 -22.49
CA ASN A 11 11.53 -41.59 -22.73
C ASN A 11 10.67 -41.36 -21.47
N GLU A 12 10.46 -42.35 -20.61
CA GLU A 12 9.79 -42.16 -19.32
C GLU A 12 10.64 -41.33 -18.36
N SER A 13 11.96 -41.53 -18.32
CA SER A 13 12.84 -40.68 -17.49
C SER A 13 12.97 -39.24 -18.01
N PHE A 14 12.94 -39.03 -19.32
CA PHE A 14 12.89 -37.68 -19.91
C PHE A 14 11.54 -37.01 -19.65
N GLN A 15 10.41 -37.68 -19.75
CA GLN A 15 9.08 -37.14 -19.43
C GLN A 15 8.92 -36.84 -17.91
N GLU A 16 9.54 -37.62 -17.05
CA GLU A 16 9.56 -37.34 -15.60
C GLU A 16 10.45 -36.16 -15.25
N PHE A 17 11.62 -36.00 -15.92
CA PHE A 17 12.50 -34.86 -15.79
C PHE A 17 11.85 -33.56 -16.31
N ASP A 18 11.13 -33.60 -17.41
CA ASP A 18 10.44 -32.45 -17.99
C ASP A 18 9.24 -32.00 -17.14
N LYS A 19 8.46 -32.93 -16.58
CA LYS A 19 7.42 -32.60 -15.62
C LYS A 19 7.95 -31.97 -14.34
N GLN A 20 9.13 -32.35 -13.88
CA GLN A 20 9.79 -31.70 -12.75
C GLN A 20 10.15 -30.24 -13.04
N ARG A 21 10.51 -29.86 -14.27
CA ARG A 21 10.88 -28.48 -14.60
C ARG A 21 9.70 -27.52 -14.68
N VAL A 22 8.54 -27.92 -15.15
CA VAL A 22 7.31 -27.08 -15.06
C VAL A 22 6.87 -26.96 -13.61
N GLN A 23 6.94 -28.04 -12.84
CA GLN A 23 6.75 -28.00 -11.39
C GLN A 23 7.79 -27.10 -10.70
N GLU A 24 9.04 -27.00 -11.20
CA GLU A 24 10.04 -26.05 -10.70
C GLU A 24 9.70 -24.61 -11.06
N LEU A 25 9.17 -24.29 -12.24
CA LEU A 25 8.65 -22.96 -12.56
C LEU A 25 7.44 -22.60 -11.68
N GLU A 26 6.50 -23.52 -11.49
CA GLU A 26 5.39 -23.35 -10.55
C GLU A 26 5.91 -23.27 -9.11
N HIS A 27 6.85 -24.11 -8.73
CA HIS A 27 7.52 -24.07 -7.43
C HIS A 27 8.22 -22.73 -7.17
N ILE A 28 8.86 -22.12 -8.16
CA ILE A 28 9.53 -20.82 -8.07
C ILE A 28 8.53 -19.67 -7.82
N TYR A 29 7.29 -19.78 -8.32
CA TYR A 29 6.24 -18.78 -8.09
C TYR A 29 5.41 -19.04 -6.82
N VAL A 30 5.35 -20.27 -6.37
CA VAL A 30 4.50 -20.74 -5.25
C VAL A 30 5.33 -21.15 -4.03
N THR A 31 6.66 -21.31 -4.18
CA THR A 31 7.50 -21.74 -3.06
C THR A 31 7.47 -20.74 -1.93
N GLY A 32 6.98 -21.18 -0.86
CA GLY A 32 7.31 -20.68 0.41
C GLY A 32 6.22 -20.55 1.43
N THR A 33 5.03 -21.03 1.21
CA THR A 33 4.10 -21.11 2.34
C THR A 33 3.51 -22.50 2.42
N SER A 34 4.00 -23.31 3.36
CA SER A 34 3.17 -24.36 3.92
C SER A 34 1.90 -23.68 4.44
N ILE A 35 0.76 -24.36 4.36
CA ILE A 35 -0.58 -23.80 4.67
C ILE A 35 -0.67 -23.10 6.05
N ASN A 36 0.34 -23.18 6.92
CA ASN A 36 0.38 -22.61 8.27
C ASN A 36 1.66 -21.80 8.53
N ASP A 37 2.33 -21.24 7.53
CA ASP A 37 3.65 -20.63 7.69
C ASP A 37 3.63 -19.10 7.67
N TYR A 38 4.30 -18.49 8.64
CA TYR A 38 4.60 -17.06 8.70
C TYR A 38 5.94 -16.71 8.04
N SER A 39 6.71 -17.70 7.58
CA SER A 39 8.10 -17.53 7.13
C SER A 39 8.26 -17.17 5.66
N GLY A 40 7.45 -16.43 5.03
CA GLY A 40 7.58 -16.06 3.60
C GLY A 40 9.05 -16.11 3.12
N SER A 41 9.45 -17.17 2.39
CA SER A 41 10.88 -17.50 2.18
C SER A 41 11.53 -16.73 1.04
N THR A 42 10.80 -16.32 0.02
CA THR A 42 11.33 -15.65 -1.17
C THR A 42 10.54 -14.42 -1.55
N ASN A 43 11.17 -13.49 -2.27
CA ASN A 43 10.55 -12.28 -2.77
C ASN A 43 11.10 -11.91 -4.15
N LYS A 44 10.31 -11.14 -4.92
CA LYS A 44 10.71 -10.51 -6.19
C LYS A 44 10.62 -8.99 -6.13
N ALA A 45 10.11 -8.41 -5.04
CA ALA A 45 9.78 -7.00 -4.95
C ALA A 45 11.00 -6.06 -5.00
N ALA A 46 12.17 -6.52 -4.59
CA ALA A 46 13.37 -5.69 -4.56
C ALA A 46 14.08 -5.56 -5.91
N LEU A 47 14.21 -6.66 -6.65
CA LEU A 47 15.07 -6.73 -7.84
C LEU A 47 14.45 -7.50 -9.02
N LYS A 48 13.20 -7.99 -8.91
CA LYS A 48 12.59 -8.98 -9.81
C LYS A 48 13.35 -10.33 -9.90
N MET A 49 14.52 -10.45 -9.31
CA MET A 49 15.20 -11.71 -9.08
C MET A 49 14.54 -12.45 -7.93
N ILE A 50 14.47 -13.78 -8.01
CA ILE A 50 13.97 -14.62 -6.92
C ILE A 50 15.08 -14.76 -5.90
N LEU A 51 14.98 -14.02 -4.82
CA LEU A 51 15.97 -14.01 -3.74
C LEU A 51 15.29 -14.39 -2.42
N SER A 52 16.02 -15.11 -1.58
CA SER A 52 15.60 -15.26 -0.18
C SER A 52 15.62 -13.90 0.52
N GLN A 53 14.93 -13.80 1.65
CA GLN A 53 15.00 -12.57 2.45
C GLN A 53 16.46 -12.28 2.85
N ARG A 54 17.25 -13.30 3.18
CA ARG A 54 18.66 -13.19 3.58
C ARG A 54 19.56 -12.68 2.45
N GLU A 55 19.29 -13.09 1.21
CA GLU A 55 20.09 -12.70 0.04
C GLU A 55 19.79 -11.31 -0.49
N THR A 56 18.70 -10.70 -0.05
CA THR A 56 18.28 -9.37 -0.48
C THR A 56 18.93 -8.27 0.38
N PRO A 57 19.74 -7.37 -0.17
CA PRO A 57 20.43 -6.34 0.62
C PRO A 57 19.55 -5.12 0.93
N GLN A 58 18.29 -5.34 1.31
CA GLN A 58 17.32 -4.34 1.78
C GLN A 58 16.41 -4.95 2.83
N ALA A 59 15.88 -4.15 3.74
CA ALA A 59 14.88 -4.60 4.69
C ALA A 59 13.58 -4.95 3.96
N ILE A 60 13.11 -6.18 4.12
CA ILE A 60 11.91 -6.71 3.48
C ILE A 60 11.01 -7.34 4.52
N THR A 61 9.71 -7.10 4.39
CA THR A 61 8.65 -7.81 5.12
C THR A 61 7.81 -8.58 4.11
N VAL A 62 7.52 -9.85 4.40
CA VAL A 62 6.56 -10.66 3.65
C VAL A 62 5.41 -11.01 4.59
N ILE A 63 4.21 -10.54 4.25
CA ILE A 63 2.97 -10.87 4.97
C ILE A 63 2.27 -11.97 4.18
N THR A 64 2.18 -13.15 4.77
CA THR A 64 1.63 -14.35 4.13
C THR A 64 0.10 -14.38 4.19
N ASN A 65 -0.52 -15.22 3.37
CA ASN A 65 -1.97 -15.44 3.41
C ASN A 65 -2.44 -15.92 4.78
N GLN A 66 -1.66 -16.79 5.45
CA GLN A 66 -1.98 -17.26 6.81
C GLN A 66 -2.03 -16.12 7.82
N MET A 67 -1.05 -15.18 7.77
CA MET A 67 -1.07 -13.99 8.62
C MET A 67 -2.33 -13.15 8.39
N MET A 68 -2.70 -12.92 7.11
CA MET A 68 -3.91 -12.17 6.76
C MET A 68 -5.19 -12.84 7.27
N GLN A 69 -5.25 -14.17 7.23
CA GLN A 69 -6.37 -14.95 7.75
C GLN A 69 -6.46 -14.89 9.28
N ASP A 70 -5.34 -15.06 9.99
CA ASP A 70 -5.28 -15.01 11.46
C ASP A 70 -5.65 -13.62 11.99
N TRP A 71 -5.26 -12.56 11.27
CA TRP A 71 -5.64 -11.19 11.60
C TRP A 71 -7.09 -10.86 11.20
N GLN A 72 -7.73 -11.72 10.38
CA GLN A 72 -9.03 -11.44 9.75
C GLN A 72 -9.06 -10.07 9.04
N THR A 73 -7.96 -9.70 8.41
CA THR A 73 -7.84 -8.45 7.69
C THR A 73 -8.37 -8.60 6.27
N ILE A 74 -9.38 -7.83 5.93
CA ILE A 74 -10.05 -7.90 4.62
C ILE A 74 -9.59 -6.83 3.64
N ASN A 75 -9.01 -5.76 4.14
CA ASN A 75 -8.53 -4.64 3.35
C ASN A 75 -7.01 -4.55 3.42
N ILE A 76 -6.39 -4.18 2.31
CA ILE A 76 -4.93 -4.00 2.23
C ILE A 76 -4.42 -2.95 3.22
N ASP A 77 -5.21 -1.91 3.46
CA ASP A 77 -4.85 -0.88 4.44
C ASP A 77 -4.69 -1.45 5.86
N LYS A 78 -5.56 -2.37 6.26
CA LYS A 78 -5.45 -3.04 7.57
C LYS A 78 -4.26 -4.01 7.63
N ILE A 79 -3.92 -4.65 6.53
CA ILE A 79 -2.73 -5.51 6.44
C ILE A 79 -1.46 -4.68 6.66
N LEU A 80 -1.36 -3.52 6.03
CA LEU A 80 -0.20 -2.65 6.14
C LEU A 80 0.00 -2.06 7.55
N GLU A 81 -1.08 -1.89 8.34
CA GLU A 81 -0.98 -1.47 9.75
C GLU A 81 -0.20 -2.47 10.64
N HIS A 82 -0.11 -3.74 10.22
CA HIS A 82 0.66 -4.76 10.93
C HIS A 82 2.13 -4.85 10.50
N ALA A 83 2.49 -4.21 9.39
CA ALA A 83 3.85 -4.23 8.88
C ALA A 83 4.80 -3.40 9.76
N THR A 84 6.06 -3.83 9.84
CA THR A 84 7.09 -3.15 10.63
C THR A 84 7.31 -1.72 10.14
N GLY A 85 7.13 -0.74 11.03
CA GLY A 85 7.38 0.67 10.77
C GLY A 85 6.29 1.40 9.98
N PHE A 86 5.19 0.74 9.63
CA PHE A 86 4.08 1.37 8.94
C PHE A 86 3.10 2.03 9.91
N TYR A 87 2.75 3.26 9.61
CA TYR A 87 1.71 4.00 10.29
C TYR A 87 0.62 4.40 9.31
N ALA A 88 -0.63 4.05 9.62
CA ALA A 88 -1.79 4.42 8.81
C ALA A 88 -2.48 5.65 9.39
N ARG A 89 -2.18 6.80 8.82
CA ARG A 89 -2.84 8.07 9.17
C ARG A 89 -4.20 8.15 8.47
N ARG A 90 -5.25 8.19 9.25
CA ARG A 90 -6.63 8.33 8.78
C ARG A 90 -7.08 9.77 8.98
N SER A 91 -6.94 10.61 7.97
CA SER A 91 -7.27 12.04 8.05
C SER A 91 -8.59 12.42 7.38
N ALA A 92 -9.19 11.48 6.68
CA ALA A 92 -10.47 11.64 5.98
C ALA A 92 -11.37 10.45 6.32
N SER A 93 -12.30 10.11 5.44
CA SER A 93 -13.08 8.87 5.57
C SER A 93 -12.13 7.69 5.83
N LEU A 94 -12.58 6.69 6.59
CA LEU A 94 -11.79 5.52 6.96
C LEU A 94 -11.28 4.71 5.75
N ASP A 95 -11.86 4.95 4.58
CA ASP A 95 -11.54 4.31 3.30
C ASP A 95 -10.37 4.95 2.53
N ARG A 96 -9.75 6.00 3.04
CA ARG A 96 -8.65 6.72 2.37
C ARG A 96 -7.47 6.98 3.31
N PRO A 97 -6.84 5.94 3.89
CA PRO A 97 -5.69 6.12 4.74
C PRO A 97 -4.47 6.64 3.93
N ARG A 98 -3.57 7.33 4.62
CA ARG A 98 -2.21 7.58 4.14
C ARG A 98 -1.27 6.71 4.95
N PHE A 99 -0.33 6.09 4.27
CA PHE A 99 0.70 5.30 4.93
C PHE A 99 1.99 6.08 4.97
N SER A 100 2.62 6.06 6.12
CA SER A 100 3.99 6.55 6.29
C SER A 100 4.89 5.44 6.82
N VAL A 101 6.13 5.45 6.37
CA VAL A 101 7.21 4.59 6.83
C VAL A 101 8.51 5.35 6.71
N ARG A 102 9.42 5.19 7.68
CA ARG A 102 10.72 5.87 7.66
C ARG A 102 10.59 7.40 7.48
N GLY A 103 9.55 8.02 8.07
CA GLY A 103 9.32 9.46 8.04
C GLY A 103 8.79 10.03 6.72
N GLY A 104 8.41 9.21 5.76
CA GLY A 104 7.84 9.66 4.49
C GLY A 104 6.64 8.85 4.04
N ASN A 105 5.89 9.38 3.06
CA ASN A 105 4.69 8.73 2.56
C ASN A 105 5.02 7.52 1.68
N VAL A 106 4.17 6.51 1.74
CA VAL A 106 4.21 5.35 0.83
C VAL A 106 3.27 5.62 -0.34
N ASN A 107 3.81 5.90 -1.49
CA ASN A 107 3.05 6.23 -2.70
C ASN A 107 3.18 5.17 -3.79
N LEU A 108 4.06 4.20 -3.63
CA LEU A 108 4.36 3.21 -4.64
C LEU A 108 3.74 1.85 -4.29
N ILE A 109 2.81 1.43 -5.14
CA ILE A 109 2.16 0.12 -5.07
C ILE A 109 2.43 -0.62 -6.37
N GLN A 110 2.74 -1.89 -6.25
CA GLN A 110 2.88 -2.84 -7.35
C GLN A 110 1.86 -3.97 -7.19
N ILE A 111 1.45 -4.54 -8.30
CA ILE A 111 0.71 -5.79 -8.32
C ILE A 111 1.48 -6.74 -9.25
N ASP A 112 1.87 -7.90 -8.71
CA ASP A 112 2.75 -8.87 -9.39
C ASP A 112 4.05 -8.23 -9.93
N GLY A 113 4.63 -7.28 -9.18
CA GLY A 113 5.83 -6.55 -9.57
C GLY A 113 5.63 -5.44 -10.60
N VAL A 114 4.40 -5.20 -11.05
CA VAL A 114 4.06 -4.16 -12.02
C VAL A 114 3.51 -2.93 -11.30
N GLN A 115 4.15 -1.79 -11.56
CA GLN A 115 3.76 -0.53 -10.93
C GLN A 115 2.32 -0.15 -11.26
N GLN A 116 1.57 0.15 -10.19
CA GLN A 116 0.26 0.79 -10.25
C GLN A 116 0.41 2.25 -9.80
N PHE A 117 -0.21 3.16 -10.52
CA PHE A 117 -0.20 4.54 -10.11
C PHE A 117 -1.51 4.85 -9.41
N PRO A 118 -1.51 4.99 -8.08
CA PRO A 118 -2.71 5.31 -7.36
C PRO A 118 -3.22 6.69 -7.81
N GLY A 119 -4.52 6.77 -8.07
CA GLY A 119 -5.19 7.98 -8.52
C GLY A 119 -5.13 9.10 -7.48
N GLY A 120 -4.17 10.03 -7.60
CA GLY A 120 -4.01 11.18 -6.70
C GLY A 120 -2.99 10.95 -5.58
N ARG A 121 -3.01 11.81 -4.55
CA ARG A 121 -2.04 11.81 -3.44
C ARG A 121 -2.19 10.65 -2.44
N ARG A 122 -2.97 9.60 -2.76
CA ARG A 122 -3.30 8.51 -1.83
C ARG A 122 -3.22 7.18 -2.58
N PRO A 123 -2.54 6.17 -2.04
CA PRO A 123 -2.58 4.84 -2.59
C PRO A 123 -4.01 4.30 -2.45
N ASN A 124 -4.70 4.18 -3.57
CA ASN A 124 -6.03 3.62 -3.61
C ASN A 124 -5.88 2.14 -3.99
N VAL A 125 -5.70 1.30 -2.99
CA VAL A 125 -5.72 -0.15 -3.19
C VAL A 125 -7.15 -0.60 -2.92
N ASN A 126 -7.93 -0.67 -3.98
CA ASN A 126 -9.32 -1.08 -3.89
C ASN A 126 -9.50 -2.61 -3.86
N GLY A 127 -8.43 -3.38 -4.07
CA GLY A 127 -8.44 -4.83 -4.01
C GLY A 127 -8.86 -5.38 -2.64
N ASP A 128 -9.48 -6.56 -2.62
CA ASP A 128 -9.78 -7.32 -1.42
C ASP A 128 -8.64 -8.31 -1.12
N SER A 129 -8.30 -8.52 0.16
CA SER A 129 -7.24 -9.43 0.56
C SER A 129 -7.43 -10.87 0.06
N ALA A 130 -8.69 -11.28 -0.19
CA ALA A 130 -8.98 -12.61 -0.70
C ALA A 130 -8.34 -12.92 -2.06
N ALA A 131 -8.05 -11.90 -2.88
CA ALA A 131 -7.42 -12.07 -4.20
C ALA A 131 -5.89 -12.26 -4.13
N TYR A 132 -5.27 -11.99 -2.98
CA TYR A 132 -3.81 -11.96 -2.85
C TYR A 132 -3.27 -13.12 -2.02
N GLU A 133 -2.14 -13.66 -2.48
CA GLU A 133 -1.41 -14.74 -1.81
C GLU A 133 -0.51 -14.20 -0.70
N ARG A 134 0.11 -13.04 -0.95
CA ARG A 134 0.99 -12.37 0.00
C ARG A 134 1.16 -10.90 -0.33
N VAL A 135 1.66 -10.15 0.64
CA VAL A 135 2.09 -8.76 0.48
C VAL A 135 3.58 -8.69 0.77
N GLU A 136 4.36 -8.19 -0.19
CA GLU A 136 5.80 -7.98 -0.06
C GLU A 136 6.08 -6.49 0.10
N ILE A 137 6.86 -6.12 1.09
CA ILE A 137 7.19 -4.72 1.39
C ILE A 137 8.69 -4.56 1.38
N VAL A 138 9.20 -3.74 0.46
CA VAL A 138 10.62 -3.37 0.39
C VAL A 138 10.76 -1.96 0.94
N ARG A 139 11.56 -1.79 1.99
CA ARG A 139 11.81 -0.48 2.60
C ARG A 139 13.05 0.18 2.01
N GLY A 140 13.02 1.52 1.87
CA GLY A 140 14.02 2.32 1.19
C GLY A 140 13.63 2.67 -0.24
N ALA A 141 14.51 3.35 -0.97
CA ALA A 141 14.29 3.70 -2.36
C ALA A 141 14.26 2.44 -3.25
N ASN A 142 13.38 2.41 -4.24
CA ASN A 142 13.28 1.29 -5.19
C ASN A 142 13.30 1.79 -6.65
N GLY A 143 14.09 2.83 -6.91
CA GLY A 143 14.15 3.47 -8.22
C GLY A 143 14.72 2.57 -9.31
N LEU A 144 15.48 1.52 -8.98
CA LEU A 144 15.93 0.53 -9.97
C LEU A 144 14.74 -0.11 -10.70
N LEU A 145 13.66 -0.45 -9.99
CA LEU A 145 12.48 -1.07 -10.60
C LEU A 145 11.51 -0.04 -11.19
N THR A 146 11.38 1.11 -10.54
CA THR A 146 10.30 2.07 -10.81
C THR A 146 10.78 3.37 -11.47
N GLY A 147 12.05 3.71 -11.29
CA GLY A 147 12.62 5.02 -11.64
C GLY A 147 12.10 6.11 -10.71
N ALA A 148 10.88 6.59 -11.00
CA ALA A 148 10.22 7.59 -10.16
C ALA A 148 9.64 6.97 -8.89
N GLY A 149 9.85 7.62 -7.73
CA GLY A 149 9.34 7.17 -6.43
C GLY A 149 9.91 7.95 -5.25
N ASP A 150 9.42 7.63 -4.07
CA ASP A 150 9.94 8.17 -2.81
C ASP A 150 10.92 7.18 -2.15
N PRO A 151 11.91 7.63 -1.35
CA PRO A 151 12.89 6.76 -0.73
C PRO A 151 12.36 6.07 0.55
N THR A 152 11.09 5.71 0.58
CA THR A 152 10.39 5.22 1.78
C THR A 152 10.12 3.73 1.76
N ALA A 153 9.18 3.29 0.93
CA ALA A 153 8.91 1.87 0.68
C ALA A 153 8.13 1.64 -0.62
N THR A 154 8.22 0.41 -1.10
CA THR A 154 7.38 -0.16 -2.17
C THR A 154 6.57 -1.31 -1.59
N VAL A 155 5.27 -1.32 -1.84
CA VAL A 155 4.35 -2.42 -1.49
C VAL A 155 4.00 -3.19 -2.76
N ASN A 156 4.27 -4.49 -2.79
CA ASN A 156 3.92 -5.38 -3.88
C ASN A 156 2.86 -6.38 -3.41
N LEU A 157 1.71 -6.36 -4.07
CA LEU A 157 0.62 -7.30 -3.85
C LEU A 157 0.77 -8.45 -4.84
N VAL A 158 0.93 -9.67 -4.35
CA VAL A 158 1.09 -10.86 -5.19
C VAL A 158 -0.24 -11.59 -5.25
N ARG A 159 -0.81 -11.68 -6.45
CA ARG A 159 -2.10 -12.36 -6.69
C ARG A 159 -2.01 -13.85 -6.50
N LYS A 160 -3.11 -14.46 -6.10
CA LYS A 160 -3.27 -15.91 -6.07
C LYS A 160 -3.18 -16.49 -7.47
N ARG A 161 -2.55 -17.66 -7.60
CA ARG A 161 -2.31 -18.35 -8.85
C ARG A 161 -3.26 -19.55 -9.01
N ALA A 162 -3.52 -19.98 -10.25
CA ALA A 162 -4.28 -21.18 -10.56
C ALA A 162 -3.31 -22.38 -10.71
N THR A 163 -2.71 -22.82 -9.62
CA THR A 163 -1.69 -23.88 -9.61
C THR A 163 -2.26 -25.26 -9.27
N ASN A 164 -3.47 -25.33 -8.74
CA ASN A 164 -4.07 -26.60 -8.31
C ASN A 164 -4.62 -27.38 -9.51
N THR A 165 -4.25 -28.65 -9.63
CA THR A 165 -4.84 -29.59 -10.58
C THR A 165 -6.12 -30.20 -10.02
N ASP A 166 -6.16 -30.52 -8.72
CA ASP A 166 -7.36 -30.98 -8.04
C ASP A 166 -8.30 -29.81 -7.74
N PHE A 167 -9.60 -30.06 -7.80
CA PHE A 167 -10.59 -29.06 -7.44
C PHE A 167 -10.55 -28.75 -5.95
N GLN A 168 -10.39 -27.46 -5.63
CA GLN A 168 -10.41 -26.92 -4.29
C GLN A 168 -11.47 -25.83 -4.18
N ALA A 169 -12.19 -25.80 -3.08
CA ALA A 169 -13.19 -24.78 -2.79
C ALA A 169 -13.11 -24.34 -1.34
N ASN A 170 -12.97 -23.03 -1.13
CA ASN A 170 -12.97 -22.42 0.19
C ASN A 170 -14.11 -21.41 0.29
N PHE A 171 -14.85 -21.43 1.39
CA PHE A 171 -15.97 -20.55 1.68
C PHE A 171 -15.74 -19.90 3.03
N GLY A 172 -15.86 -18.59 3.11
CA GLY A 172 -15.76 -17.82 4.33
C GLY A 172 -17.03 -17.01 4.58
N LEU A 173 -17.52 -17.01 5.83
CA LEU A 173 -18.56 -16.09 6.30
C LEU A 173 -18.09 -15.47 7.59
N SER A 174 -18.35 -14.18 7.78
CA SER A 174 -18.06 -13.52 9.05
C SER A 174 -19.09 -12.45 9.40
N ALA A 175 -19.26 -12.23 10.71
CA ALA A 175 -20.07 -11.17 11.27
C ALA A 175 -19.30 -10.47 12.39
N GLY A 176 -19.44 -9.16 12.52
CA GLY A 176 -18.73 -8.38 13.50
C GLY A 176 -19.51 -7.19 14.03
N ARG A 177 -18.87 -6.46 14.95
CA ARG A 177 -19.42 -5.24 15.52
C ARG A 177 -19.71 -4.21 14.42
N TRP A 178 -20.74 -3.38 14.63
CA TRP A 178 -21.25 -2.37 13.71
C TRP A 178 -21.79 -2.95 12.41
N ASP A 179 -22.63 -3.98 12.53
CA ASP A 179 -23.29 -4.62 11.39
C ASP A 179 -22.29 -4.97 10.26
N ASN A 180 -21.13 -5.48 10.63
CA ASN A 180 -20.10 -5.87 9.68
C ASN A 180 -20.34 -7.33 9.26
N TYR A 181 -20.79 -7.54 8.03
CA TYR A 181 -21.03 -8.85 7.45
C TYR A 181 -20.15 -9.05 6.21
N ARG A 182 -19.56 -10.24 6.07
CA ARG A 182 -18.73 -10.59 4.92
C ARG A 182 -18.97 -12.04 4.49
N GLY A 183 -18.97 -12.25 3.17
CA GLY A 183 -18.86 -13.57 2.54
C GLY A 183 -17.72 -13.59 1.53
N ASP A 184 -16.99 -14.69 1.45
CA ASP A 184 -15.98 -14.92 0.41
C ASP A 184 -16.00 -16.37 -0.08
N ILE A 185 -15.59 -16.55 -1.35
CA ILE A 185 -15.45 -17.83 -2.02
C ILE A 185 -14.13 -17.83 -2.81
N ASP A 186 -13.41 -18.96 -2.79
CA ASP A 186 -12.17 -19.17 -3.53
C ASP A 186 -12.18 -20.60 -4.12
N LEU A 187 -12.32 -20.69 -5.44
CA LEU A 187 -12.40 -21.92 -6.20
C LEU A 187 -11.18 -22.05 -7.10
N SER A 188 -10.53 -23.19 -7.13
CA SER A 188 -9.38 -23.44 -8.00
C SER A 188 -9.34 -24.90 -8.44
N GLY A 189 -8.87 -25.16 -9.67
CA GLY A 189 -8.70 -26.51 -10.19
C GLY A 189 -8.39 -26.52 -11.68
N ALA A 190 -8.06 -27.72 -12.18
CA ALA A 190 -7.86 -27.95 -13.60
C ALA A 190 -9.19 -27.86 -14.37
N LEU A 191 -9.14 -27.29 -15.57
CA LEU A 191 -10.25 -27.24 -16.53
C LEU A 191 -10.19 -28.38 -17.53
N VAL A 192 -9.05 -29.05 -17.65
CA VAL A 192 -8.80 -30.21 -18.56
C VAL A 192 -8.16 -31.34 -17.76
N ASP A 193 -8.38 -32.58 -18.19
CA ASP A 193 -7.99 -33.78 -17.45
C ASP A 193 -6.46 -33.93 -17.26
N ASP A 194 -5.66 -33.40 -18.18
CA ASP A 194 -4.19 -33.43 -18.12
C ASP A 194 -3.58 -32.34 -17.20
N GLY A 195 -4.44 -31.47 -16.66
CA GLY A 195 -4.00 -30.39 -15.75
C GLY A 195 -3.28 -29.21 -16.42
N THR A 196 -3.15 -29.20 -17.75
CA THR A 196 -2.42 -28.17 -18.50
C THR A 196 -3.13 -26.81 -18.51
N ILE A 197 -4.45 -26.79 -18.34
CA ILE A 197 -5.24 -25.56 -18.20
C ILE A 197 -5.93 -25.56 -16.85
N ARG A 198 -5.62 -24.56 -16.05
CA ARG A 198 -6.13 -24.40 -14.68
C ARG A 198 -6.80 -23.04 -14.53
N ALA A 199 -7.78 -22.96 -13.65
CA ALA A 199 -8.45 -21.70 -13.34
C ALA A 199 -8.57 -21.47 -11.83
N ARG A 200 -8.66 -20.21 -11.45
CA ARG A 200 -9.02 -19.79 -10.11
C ARG A 200 -10.05 -18.67 -10.17
N PHE A 201 -11.05 -18.77 -9.31
CA PHE A 201 -12.09 -17.77 -9.13
C PHE A 201 -12.18 -17.40 -7.66
N VAL A 202 -12.06 -16.12 -7.35
CA VAL A 202 -12.21 -15.58 -6.00
C VAL A 202 -13.25 -14.47 -6.04
N ALA A 203 -14.22 -14.52 -5.14
CA ALA A 203 -15.17 -13.44 -4.96
C ALA A 203 -15.36 -13.13 -3.48
N ALA A 204 -15.52 -11.87 -3.15
CA ALA A 204 -15.80 -11.43 -1.80
C ALA A 204 -16.76 -10.25 -1.80
N HIS A 205 -17.64 -10.22 -0.79
CA HIS A 205 -18.54 -9.09 -0.54
C HIS A 205 -18.58 -8.79 0.94
N TYR A 206 -18.54 -7.50 1.30
CA TYR A 206 -18.87 -7.07 2.65
C TYR A 206 -19.79 -5.84 2.66
N ASP A 207 -20.60 -5.78 3.71
CA ASP A 207 -21.42 -4.62 4.10
C ASP A 207 -21.14 -4.34 5.57
N LYS A 208 -20.67 -3.15 5.88
CA LYS A 208 -20.32 -2.76 7.24
C LYS A 208 -20.67 -1.31 7.52
N LYS A 209 -21.15 -1.06 8.74
CA LYS A 209 -21.12 0.24 9.35
C LYS A 209 -19.79 0.46 10.09
N SER A 210 -19.66 1.58 10.78
CA SER A 210 -18.46 1.95 11.53
C SER A 210 -18.84 2.45 12.91
N TYR A 211 -17.81 2.55 13.79
CA TYR A 211 -17.96 3.32 15.04
C TYR A 211 -18.19 4.81 14.77
N ILE A 212 -17.83 5.30 13.58
CA ILE A 212 -18.13 6.65 13.13
C ILE A 212 -19.60 6.70 12.74
N GLU A 213 -20.35 7.57 13.39
CA GLU A 213 -21.77 7.76 13.13
C GLU A 213 -22.03 8.09 11.66
N ARG A 214 -23.08 7.53 11.08
CA ARG A 214 -23.50 7.72 9.69
C ARG A 214 -22.55 7.16 8.62
N TYR A 215 -21.35 6.70 8.98
CA TYR A 215 -20.43 6.11 8.03
C TYR A 215 -20.69 4.62 7.83
N GLY A 216 -20.94 4.23 6.60
CA GLY A 216 -21.04 2.85 6.13
C GLY A 216 -20.23 2.62 4.86
N GLN A 217 -19.87 1.37 4.60
CA GLN A 217 -19.16 0.97 3.40
C GLN A 217 -19.60 -0.40 2.93
N GLN A 218 -19.88 -0.51 1.64
CA GLN A 218 -20.09 -1.77 0.93
C GLN A 218 -18.97 -1.98 -0.08
N LYS A 219 -18.54 -3.22 -0.25
CA LYS A 219 -17.54 -3.58 -1.26
C LYS A 219 -17.81 -4.96 -1.83
N SER A 220 -17.74 -5.05 -3.15
CA SER A 220 -17.73 -6.30 -3.89
C SER A 220 -16.43 -6.43 -4.65
N SER A 221 -15.83 -7.61 -4.67
CA SER A 221 -14.63 -7.89 -5.46
C SER A 221 -14.72 -9.26 -6.11
N ILE A 222 -14.21 -9.35 -7.35
CA ILE A 222 -14.11 -10.59 -8.10
C ILE A 222 -12.69 -10.63 -8.73
N TYR A 223 -12.03 -11.75 -8.57
CA TYR A 223 -10.76 -12.05 -9.23
C TYR A 223 -10.87 -13.39 -9.93
N THR A 224 -10.45 -13.44 -11.19
CA THR A 224 -10.41 -14.67 -11.97
C THR A 224 -9.11 -14.73 -12.75
N THR A 225 -8.46 -15.89 -12.74
CA THR A 225 -7.29 -16.15 -13.58
C THR A 225 -7.39 -17.53 -14.21
N VAL A 226 -6.90 -17.63 -15.43
CA VAL A 226 -6.69 -18.87 -16.16
C VAL A 226 -5.20 -18.98 -16.49
N GLU A 227 -4.63 -20.12 -16.22
CA GLU A 227 -3.23 -20.44 -16.50
C GLU A 227 -3.18 -21.66 -17.42
N ALA A 228 -2.42 -21.54 -18.50
CA ALA A 228 -2.28 -22.55 -19.52
C ALA A 228 -0.80 -22.86 -19.81
N ASP A 229 -0.40 -24.09 -19.64
CA ASP A 229 0.91 -24.59 -20.06
C ASP A 229 0.88 -24.77 -21.57
N LEU A 230 1.39 -23.77 -22.32
CA LEU A 230 1.46 -23.82 -23.78
C LEU A 230 2.49 -24.86 -24.24
N THR A 231 3.53 -25.04 -23.46
CA THR A 231 4.57 -26.08 -23.57
C THR A 231 5.09 -26.37 -22.16
N ASP A 232 5.92 -27.40 -22.01
CA ASP A 232 6.58 -27.73 -20.72
C ASP A 232 7.45 -26.60 -20.18
N TYR A 233 7.71 -25.56 -20.96
CA TYR A 233 8.57 -24.41 -20.62
C TYR A 233 7.87 -23.07 -20.72
N THR A 234 6.60 -23.04 -21.14
CA THR A 234 5.89 -21.79 -21.43
C THR A 234 4.53 -21.78 -20.77
N LEU A 235 4.33 -20.85 -19.85
CA LEU A 235 3.08 -20.64 -19.15
C LEU A 235 2.44 -19.31 -19.59
N LEU A 236 1.19 -19.37 -20.03
CA LEU A 236 0.36 -18.21 -20.32
C LEU A 236 -0.61 -17.99 -19.17
N ARG A 237 -0.74 -16.74 -18.73
CA ARG A 237 -1.70 -16.30 -17.71
C ARG A 237 -2.62 -15.24 -18.25
N LEU A 238 -3.91 -15.38 -18.02
CA LEU A 238 -4.93 -14.39 -18.34
C LEU A 238 -5.78 -14.16 -17.11
N GLY A 239 -6.14 -12.91 -16.83
CA GLY A 239 -7.04 -12.69 -15.71
C GLY A 239 -7.70 -11.32 -15.69
N VAL A 240 -8.71 -11.23 -14.84
CA VAL A 240 -9.48 -10.03 -14.58
C VAL A 240 -9.70 -9.87 -13.08
N GLU A 241 -9.60 -8.65 -12.61
CA GLU A 241 -9.97 -8.24 -11.26
C GLU A 241 -10.98 -7.10 -11.35
N TYR A 242 -12.06 -7.22 -10.60
CA TYR A 242 -13.11 -6.23 -10.45
C TYR A 242 -13.28 -5.88 -8.99
N ALA A 243 -13.42 -4.61 -8.67
CA ALA A 243 -13.76 -4.14 -7.34
C ALA A 243 -14.71 -2.94 -7.43
N ASP A 244 -15.80 -3.01 -6.69
CA ASP A 244 -16.75 -1.93 -6.50
C ASP A 244 -16.85 -1.58 -5.02
N THR A 245 -16.71 -0.30 -4.69
CA THR A 245 -16.79 0.20 -3.32
C THR A 245 -17.70 1.40 -3.28
N ALA A 246 -18.69 1.36 -2.40
CA ALA A 246 -19.56 2.48 -2.08
C ALA A 246 -19.45 2.84 -0.61
N SER A 247 -19.46 4.12 -0.28
CA SER A 247 -19.50 4.60 1.10
C SER A 247 -20.60 5.63 1.28
N GLU A 248 -21.21 5.64 2.46
CA GLU A 248 -22.21 6.61 2.91
C GLU A 248 -21.67 7.36 4.13
N GLY A 249 -22.10 8.61 4.34
CA GLY A 249 -21.64 9.45 5.44
C GLY A 249 -20.13 9.75 5.39
N ALA A 250 -19.55 9.71 4.19
CA ALA A 250 -18.12 9.91 3.99
C ALA A 250 -17.68 11.29 4.44
N ILE A 251 -16.63 11.35 5.27
CA ILE A 251 -16.05 12.60 5.78
C ILE A 251 -14.89 13.06 4.90
N ASN A 252 -14.77 14.36 4.68
CA ASN A 252 -13.68 14.89 3.86
C ASN A 252 -12.38 15.12 4.64
N SER A 253 -12.46 15.35 5.95
CA SER A 253 -11.34 15.74 6.80
C SER A 253 -11.57 15.25 8.24
N HIS A 254 -10.67 15.61 9.15
CA HIS A 254 -10.84 15.39 10.58
C HIS A 254 -12.17 15.97 11.06
N SER A 255 -12.88 15.26 11.91
CA SER A 255 -14.29 15.52 12.15
C SER A 255 -14.58 16.31 13.41
N GLN A 256 -13.69 16.30 14.41
CA GLN A 256 -13.96 16.88 15.72
C GLN A 256 -12.94 17.94 16.11
N PRO A 257 -13.37 19.11 16.66
CA PRO A 257 -12.45 20.05 17.26
C PRO A 257 -11.80 19.44 18.50
N TYR A 258 -10.57 19.78 18.79
CA TYR A 258 -9.96 19.37 20.05
C TYR A 258 -10.25 20.35 21.18
N PHE A 259 -10.35 21.65 20.85
CA PHE A 259 -10.70 22.72 21.77
C PHE A 259 -11.92 23.50 21.28
N PHE A 260 -12.72 23.99 22.22
CA PHE A 260 -13.71 25.03 21.98
C PHE A 260 -13.03 26.43 21.90
N SER A 261 -13.81 27.45 21.50
CA SER A 261 -13.37 28.84 21.38
C SER A 261 -12.85 29.44 22.68
N ASP A 262 -13.33 29.00 23.83
CA ASP A 262 -12.91 29.42 25.16
C ASP A 262 -11.64 28.70 25.66
N GLY A 263 -11.10 27.77 24.89
CA GLY A 263 -9.95 26.95 25.24
C GLY A 263 -10.28 25.70 26.07
N SER A 264 -11.54 25.47 26.40
CA SER A 264 -11.95 24.22 27.04
C SER A 264 -11.87 23.04 26.07
N ARG A 265 -11.63 21.84 26.61
CA ARG A 265 -11.46 20.63 25.78
C ARG A 265 -12.81 20.09 25.34
N TYR A 266 -12.93 19.77 24.06
CA TYR A 266 -14.06 19.01 23.54
C TYR A 266 -13.97 17.55 23.97
N ASN A 267 -14.98 17.07 24.69
CA ASN A 267 -15.07 15.68 25.18
C ASN A 267 -16.20 14.94 24.46
N GLY A 268 -16.33 15.10 23.14
CA GLY A 268 -17.35 14.43 22.32
C GLY A 268 -17.21 12.91 22.25
N LYS A 269 -18.23 12.28 21.69
CA LYS A 269 -18.24 10.82 21.49
C LYS A 269 -17.19 10.42 20.45
N ARG A 270 -16.57 9.24 20.60
CA ARG A 270 -15.58 8.68 19.66
C ARG A 270 -16.07 8.60 18.22
N GLY A 271 -17.35 8.39 18.00
CA GLY A 271 -17.95 8.20 16.70
C GLY A 271 -18.54 9.45 16.06
N ASP A 272 -18.39 10.59 16.66
CA ASP A 272 -18.95 11.82 16.11
C ASP A 272 -18.25 12.19 14.78
N THR A 273 -19.06 12.41 13.73
CA THR A 273 -18.57 12.66 12.36
C THR A 273 -18.36 14.12 12.02
N GLY A 274 -18.56 15.01 13.00
CA GLY A 274 -18.70 16.41 12.66
C GLY A 274 -19.91 16.66 11.76
N MET A 275 -19.87 17.75 11.00
CA MET A 275 -21.04 18.23 10.24
C MET A 275 -21.02 17.75 8.78
N THR A 276 -21.15 16.43 8.57
CA THR A 276 -21.23 15.80 7.24
C THR A 276 -22.65 15.37 6.93
N ALA A 277 -23.08 15.42 5.66
CA ALA A 277 -24.39 14.93 5.24
C ALA A 277 -24.41 13.39 5.20
N LYS A 278 -25.57 12.78 5.53
CA LYS A 278 -25.77 11.31 5.47
C LYS A 278 -25.52 10.74 4.08
N TRP A 279 -25.88 11.48 3.04
CA TRP A 279 -25.76 11.06 1.65
C TRP A 279 -24.34 11.29 1.06
N SER A 280 -23.42 11.90 1.80
CA SER A 280 -22.02 12.03 1.34
C SER A 280 -21.44 10.67 1.07
N GLY A 281 -20.96 10.44 -0.13
CA GLY A 281 -20.48 9.15 -0.57
C GLY A 281 -19.26 9.27 -1.49
N TRP A 282 -18.48 8.18 -1.55
CA TRP A 282 -17.30 8.08 -2.37
C TRP A 282 -17.28 6.73 -3.11
N PRO A 283 -18.13 6.59 -4.17
CA PRO A 283 -18.17 5.35 -4.96
C PRO A 283 -16.90 5.22 -5.81
N LEU A 284 -16.39 4.00 -5.91
CA LEU A 284 -15.21 3.68 -6.68
C LEU A 284 -15.37 2.31 -7.34
N GLU A 285 -15.30 2.28 -8.66
CA GLU A 285 -15.35 1.06 -9.46
C GLU A 285 -14.00 0.87 -10.18
N GLU A 286 -13.46 -0.34 -10.12
CA GLU A 286 -12.16 -0.68 -10.68
C GLU A 286 -12.20 -1.97 -11.47
N TYR A 287 -11.62 -1.95 -12.68
CA TYR A 287 -11.37 -3.12 -13.51
C TYR A 287 -9.90 -3.22 -13.85
N THR A 288 -9.31 -4.37 -13.64
CA THR A 288 -7.96 -4.67 -14.08
C THR A 288 -7.95 -5.93 -14.94
N TYR A 289 -7.45 -5.82 -16.16
CA TYR A 289 -7.19 -6.93 -17.06
C TYR A 289 -5.70 -7.15 -17.16
N PHE A 290 -5.26 -8.40 -17.17
CA PHE A 290 -3.83 -8.69 -17.33
C PHE A 290 -3.61 -9.93 -18.20
N ILE A 291 -2.46 -9.93 -18.86
CA ILE A 291 -1.89 -11.04 -19.58
C ILE A 291 -0.43 -11.19 -19.17
N GLY A 292 -0.01 -12.39 -18.86
CA GLY A 292 1.35 -12.74 -18.48
C GLY A 292 1.86 -13.93 -19.30
N LEU A 293 3.13 -13.91 -19.66
CA LEU A 293 3.83 -15.02 -20.28
C LEU A 293 5.14 -15.27 -19.53
N ASP A 294 5.32 -16.46 -19.04
CA ASP A 294 6.54 -16.94 -18.42
C ASP A 294 7.15 -18.03 -19.32
N HIS A 295 8.44 -17.91 -19.66
CA HIS A 295 9.14 -18.90 -20.45
C HIS A 295 10.52 -19.19 -19.84
N ALA A 296 10.83 -20.47 -19.63
CA ALA A 296 12.13 -20.95 -19.22
C ALA A 296 12.88 -21.52 -20.42
N PHE A 297 14.11 -21.04 -20.63
CA PHE A 297 15.00 -21.58 -21.67
C PHE A 297 15.83 -22.74 -21.13
N ASP A 298 16.32 -23.60 -22.01
CA ASP A 298 17.13 -24.78 -21.64
C ASP A 298 18.44 -24.43 -20.90
N ASN A 299 18.90 -23.19 -20.99
CA ASN A 299 20.10 -22.66 -20.33
C ASN A 299 19.81 -21.92 -19.01
N ASP A 300 18.70 -22.22 -18.37
CA ASP A 300 18.22 -21.62 -17.11
C ASP A 300 17.92 -20.11 -17.19
N TRP A 301 17.84 -19.53 -18.39
CA TRP A 301 17.33 -18.19 -18.58
C TRP A 301 15.80 -18.17 -18.49
N GLN A 302 15.26 -17.11 -17.96
CA GLN A 302 13.82 -16.93 -17.78
C GLN A 302 13.39 -15.61 -18.40
N LEU A 303 12.35 -15.68 -19.24
CA LEU A 303 11.65 -14.52 -19.79
C LEU A 303 10.33 -14.38 -19.06
N ASN A 304 10.05 -13.19 -18.57
CA ASN A 304 8.76 -12.82 -18.00
C ASN A 304 8.22 -11.60 -18.74
N VAL A 305 7.00 -11.70 -19.23
CA VAL A 305 6.29 -10.60 -19.90
C VAL A 305 4.94 -10.43 -19.22
N ILE A 306 4.58 -9.20 -18.87
CA ILE A 306 3.26 -8.90 -18.32
C ILE A 306 2.75 -7.59 -18.90
N ALA A 307 1.48 -7.58 -19.33
CA ALA A 307 0.76 -6.38 -19.69
C ALA A 307 -0.51 -6.27 -18.86
N THR A 308 -0.81 -5.04 -18.41
CA THR A 308 -2.02 -4.75 -17.64
C THR A 308 -2.76 -3.56 -18.22
N TYR A 309 -4.08 -3.61 -18.15
CA TYR A 309 -4.95 -2.46 -18.38
C TYR A 309 -5.89 -2.31 -17.19
N ASN A 310 -5.83 -1.14 -16.56
CA ASN A 310 -6.62 -0.83 -15.38
C ASN A 310 -7.48 0.40 -15.66
N THR A 311 -8.74 0.34 -15.24
CA THR A 311 -9.66 1.48 -15.26
C THR A 311 -10.24 1.68 -13.87
N ILE A 312 -10.10 2.89 -13.34
CA ILE A 312 -10.70 3.29 -12.07
C ILE A 312 -11.69 4.41 -12.35
N GLU A 313 -12.95 4.19 -12.01
CA GLU A 313 -14.01 5.16 -12.20
C GLU A 313 -14.62 5.56 -10.86
N MET A 314 -14.71 6.86 -10.63
CA MET A 314 -15.51 7.43 -9.56
C MET A 314 -16.67 8.16 -10.20
N GLN A 315 -17.87 7.60 -10.05
CA GLN A 315 -19.08 8.17 -10.64
C GLN A 315 -19.93 8.81 -9.55
N GLY A 316 -19.98 10.16 -9.55
CA GLY A 316 -20.84 10.89 -8.63
C GLY A 316 -20.40 10.81 -7.18
N GLY A 317 -19.10 10.89 -6.89
CA GLY A 317 -18.59 11.12 -5.54
C GLY A 317 -19.12 12.47 -5.03
N GLU A 318 -20.05 12.43 -4.08
CA GLU A 318 -20.69 13.60 -3.52
C GLU A 318 -20.23 13.79 -2.08
N LEU A 319 -19.54 14.90 -1.81
CA LEU A 319 -19.15 15.26 -0.45
C LEU A 319 -19.84 16.56 -0.07
N PHE A 320 -20.54 16.52 1.03
CA PHE A 320 -21.09 17.70 1.66
C PHE A 320 -20.63 17.76 3.12
N PHE A 321 -20.00 18.85 3.49
CA PHE A 321 -19.60 19.09 4.86
C PHE A 321 -19.70 20.57 5.21
N VAL A 322 -20.13 20.82 6.42
CA VAL A 322 -20.21 22.14 7.03
C VAL A 322 -18.96 22.34 7.89
N TYR A 323 -18.40 23.52 7.84
CA TYR A 323 -17.27 23.90 8.66
C TYR A 323 -17.50 25.26 9.32
N PRO A 324 -17.01 25.45 10.57
CA PRO A 324 -17.17 26.73 11.24
C PRO A 324 -16.20 27.77 10.64
N GLN A 325 -16.65 29.00 10.52
CA GLN A 325 -15.81 30.13 10.10
C GLN A 325 -14.99 30.75 11.23
N SER A 326 -15.39 30.49 12.47
CA SER A 326 -14.63 30.74 13.70
C SER A 326 -14.62 29.48 14.57
N PRO A 327 -13.76 29.37 15.59
CA PRO A 327 -13.78 28.25 16.51
C PRO A 327 -15.18 27.99 17.09
N ILE A 328 -15.52 26.71 17.28
CA ILE A 328 -16.82 26.29 17.84
C ILE A 328 -16.87 26.68 19.33
N ASN A 329 -17.96 27.28 19.75
CA ASN A 329 -18.26 27.60 21.14
C ASN A 329 -18.68 26.35 21.94
N PRO A 330 -18.57 26.33 23.28
CA PRO A 330 -19.05 25.23 24.11
C PRO A 330 -20.55 24.88 23.93
N ASP A 331 -21.37 25.83 23.51
CA ASP A 331 -22.78 25.63 23.21
C ASP A 331 -23.06 25.08 21.80
N GLY A 332 -22.01 24.84 21.01
CA GLY A 332 -22.10 24.31 19.65
C GLY A 332 -22.30 25.37 18.56
N THR A 333 -22.31 26.65 18.91
CA THR A 333 -22.38 27.75 17.92
C THR A 333 -21.01 28.15 17.41
N SER A 334 -20.93 29.02 16.41
CA SER A 334 -19.70 29.66 15.92
C SER A 334 -19.97 31.15 15.73
N ASP A 335 -19.12 32.02 16.27
CA ASP A 335 -19.34 33.49 16.27
C ASP A 335 -19.47 34.08 14.87
N LEU A 336 -18.74 33.56 13.90
CA LEU A 336 -18.86 33.93 12.48
C LEU A 336 -19.80 33.02 11.70
N GLY A 337 -20.48 32.10 12.40
CA GLY A 337 -21.37 31.11 11.80
C GLY A 337 -20.64 29.97 11.11
N PHE A 338 -21.38 29.29 10.27
CA PHE A 338 -20.92 28.13 9.53
C PHE A 338 -20.97 28.40 8.04
N ASP A 339 -20.04 27.81 7.32
CA ASP A 339 -20.04 27.73 5.87
C ASP A 339 -20.02 26.26 5.45
N TYR A 340 -20.29 25.97 4.20
CA TYR A 340 -20.29 24.60 3.72
C TYR A 340 -19.49 24.44 2.43
N SER A 341 -19.06 23.24 2.18
CA SER A 341 -18.54 22.81 0.89
C SER A 341 -19.38 21.65 0.39
N ALA A 342 -19.89 21.82 -0.81
CA ALA A 342 -20.54 20.75 -1.55
C ALA A 342 -19.69 20.50 -2.80
N VAL A 343 -19.09 19.32 -2.87
CA VAL A 343 -18.21 18.92 -3.95
C VAL A 343 -18.80 17.71 -4.63
N ILE A 344 -19.02 17.82 -5.95
CA ILE A 344 -19.17 16.63 -6.78
C ILE A 344 -17.84 16.41 -7.48
N SER A 345 -17.39 15.19 -7.39
CA SER A 345 -16.22 14.73 -8.09
C SER A 345 -16.55 13.45 -8.83
N SER A 346 -16.33 13.44 -10.12
CA SER A 346 -16.26 12.23 -10.92
C SER A 346 -14.92 12.17 -11.59
N SER A 347 -14.37 10.99 -11.75
CA SER A 347 -13.12 10.83 -12.48
C SER A 347 -13.07 9.48 -13.15
N LYS A 348 -12.43 9.47 -14.32
CA LYS A 348 -12.05 8.25 -15.02
C LYS A 348 -10.53 8.24 -15.14
N ASP A 349 -9.91 7.18 -14.65
CA ASP A 349 -8.48 6.94 -14.67
C ASP A 349 -8.22 5.67 -15.47
N GLN A 350 -7.47 5.76 -16.54
CA GLN A 350 -7.15 4.64 -17.43
C GLN A 350 -5.63 4.46 -17.46
N GLN A 351 -5.17 3.27 -17.13
CA GLN A 351 -3.75 2.95 -17.03
C GLN A 351 -3.42 1.75 -17.90
N SER A 352 -2.35 1.80 -18.65
CA SER A 352 -1.78 0.66 -19.35
C SER A 352 -0.32 0.51 -18.98
N THR A 353 0.07 -0.72 -18.63
CA THR A 353 1.45 -1.06 -18.26
C THR A 353 1.92 -2.23 -19.09
N PHE A 354 3.15 -2.17 -19.53
CA PHE A 354 3.86 -3.27 -20.16
C PHE A 354 5.20 -3.45 -19.46
N ASP A 355 5.54 -4.66 -19.12
CA ASP A 355 6.78 -5.01 -18.47
C ASP A 355 7.35 -6.29 -19.11
N ILE A 356 8.65 -6.27 -19.39
CA ILE A 356 9.39 -7.42 -19.89
C ILE A 356 10.71 -7.52 -19.12
N SER A 357 11.03 -8.72 -18.65
CA SER A 357 12.31 -8.99 -18.01
C SER A 357 12.89 -10.32 -18.49
N LEU A 358 14.20 -10.33 -18.66
CA LEU A 358 15.00 -11.50 -18.99
C LEU A 358 16.09 -11.65 -17.93
N GLN A 359 16.12 -12.78 -17.26
CA GLN A 359 17.11 -13.08 -16.23
C GLN A 359 17.72 -14.46 -16.42
N GLY A 360 18.94 -14.64 -15.96
CA GLY A 360 19.59 -15.94 -16.03
C GLY A 360 21.02 -15.95 -15.54
N PRO A 361 21.60 -17.16 -15.45
CA PRO A 361 22.96 -17.34 -15.01
C PRO A 361 23.96 -16.98 -16.11
N ILE A 362 25.10 -16.44 -15.71
CA ILE A 362 26.29 -16.30 -16.54
C ILE A 362 27.49 -16.90 -15.80
N THR A 363 28.37 -17.59 -16.51
CA THR A 363 29.61 -18.14 -15.91
C THR A 363 30.80 -17.25 -16.25
N LEU A 364 31.40 -16.65 -15.22
CA LEU A 364 32.63 -15.88 -15.34
C LEU A 364 33.59 -16.34 -14.24
N PHE A 365 34.87 -16.49 -14.58
CA PHE A 365 35.94 -16.90 -13.64
C PHE A 365 35.60 -18.21 -12.88
N ASN A 366 35.00 -19.18 -13.58
CA ASN A 366 34.56 -20.48 -13.04
C ASN A 366 33.52 -20.35 -11.90
N ARG A 367 32.76 -19.28 -11.88
CA ARG A 367 31.68 -19.04 -10.92
C ARG A 367 30.42 -18.62 -11.65
N THR A 368 29.28 -19.02 -11.11
CA THR A 368 27.98 -18.63 -11.62
C THR A 368 27.57 -17.29 -11.01
N HIS A 369 27.17 -16.37 -11.85
CA HIS A 369 26.63 -15.06 -11.55
C HIS A 369 25.23 -14.94 -12.16
N GLU A 370 24.45 -13.98 -11.73
CA GLU A 370 23.09 -13.77 -12.24
C GLU A 370 22.98 -12.39 -12.87
N VAL A 371 22.29 -12.31 -14.00
CA VAL A 371 22.01 -11.05 -14.70
C VAL A 371 20.52 -10.91 -14.88
N ILE A 372 20.00 -9.70 -14.73
CA ILE A 372 18.65 -9.33 -15.13
C ILE A 372 18.69 -8.08 -15.99
N ILE A 373 17.89 -8.09 -17.05
CA ILE A 373 17.59 -6.94 -17.90
C ILE A 373 16.09 -6.79 -17.96
N SER A 374 15.57 -5.60 -17.76
CA SER A 374 14.14 -5.35 -17.81
C SER A 374 13.83 -4.02 -18.47
N TYR A 375 12.69 -3.96 -19.13
CA TYR A 375 12.12 -2.74 -19.66
C TYR A 375 10.65 -2.66 -19.25
N ASN A 376 10.21 -1.46 -18.86
CA ASN A 376 8.80 -1.21 -18.60
C ASN A 376 8.32 0.10 -19.24
N LYS A 377 7.03 0.12 -19.51
CA LYS A 377 6.33 1.29 -20.02
C LYS A 377 4.99 1.43 -19.33
N PHE A 378 4.69 2.62 -18.90
CA PHE A 378 3.48 3.00 -18.21
C PHE A 378 2.84 4.21 -18.89
N ASN A 379 1.54 4.13 -19.16
CA ASN A 379 0.74 5.27 -19.64
C ASN A 379 -0.50 5.38 -18.78
N ARG A 380 -0.86 6.59 -18.42
CA ARG A 380 -2.06 6.91 -17.66
C ARG A 380 -2.71 8.14 -18.22
N GLU A 381 -4.02 8.07 -18.41
CA GLU A 381 -4.88 9.22 -18.67
C GLU A 381 -5.92 9.32 -17.55
N ARG A 382 -5.99 10.47 -16.92
CA ARG A 382 -7.03 10.77 -15.94
C ARG A 382 -7.83 11.96 -16.37
N THR A 383 -9.12 11.77 -16.54
CA THR A 383 -10.11 12.83 -16.72
C THR A 383 -10.86 13.05 -15.43
N SER A 384 -10.87 14.26 -14.90
CA SER A 384 -11.73 14.67 -13.80
C SER A 384 -12.88 15.52 -14.31
N TYR A 385 -14.04 15.29 -13.73
CA TYR A 385 -15.26 16.05 -13.97
C TYR A 385 -15.65 16.65 -12.64
N GLY A 386 -16.11 17.87 -12.64
CA GLY A 386 -16.55 18.54 -11.44
C GLY A 386 -17.52 19.65 -11.76
N LYS A 387 -18.25 20.04 -10.76
CA LYS A 387 -19.02 21.28 -10.72
C LYS A 387 -19.09 21.74 -9.29
N ASP A 388 -18.84 23.01 -9.08
CA ASP A 388 -19.16 23.63 -7.82
C ASP A 388 -20.68 23.68 -7.66
N ALA A 389 -21.17 23.30 -6.48
CA ALA A 389 -22.58 23.45 -6.18
C ALA A 389 -22.97 24.93 -6.27
N ASP A 390 -24.12 25.18 -6.86
CA ASP A 390 -24.70 26.53 -6.84
C ASP A 390 -24.97 26.89 -5.37
N GLN A 391 -24.14 27.76 -4.80
CA GLN A 391 -24.09 28.10 -3.37
C GLN A 391 -25.37 28.82 -2.87
N THR A 392 -26.36 29.04 -3.73
CA THR A 392 -27.48 29.94 -3.43
C THR A 392 -28.63 29.31 -2.63
N THR A 393 -28.59 28.05 -2.24
CA THR A 393 -29.82 27.35 -1.81
C THR A 393 -29.85 26.75 -0.40
N ILE A 394 -28.75 26.73 0.39
CA ILE A 394 -28.81 26.28 1.77
C ILE A 394 -28.72 27.43 2.74
N SER A 395 -29.77 27.59 3.56
CA SER A 395 -29.71 28.45 4.72
C SER A 395 -28.97 27.73 5.84
N LEU A 396 -27.78 28.24 6.20
CA LEU A 396 -26.98 27.79 7.34
C LEU A 396 -27.30 28.59 8.61
N GLN A 397 -28.46 29.32 8.62
CA GLN A 397 -28.87 30.09 9.79
C GLN A 397 -29.24 29.14 10.93
N ASN A 398 -28.78 29.46 12.15
CA ASN A 398 -29.04 28.70 13.38
C ASN A 398 -28.49 27.27 13.42
N LEU A 399 -27.44 26.97 12.70
CA LEU A 399 -26.77 25.66 12.84
C LEU A 399 -26.08 25.55 14.20
N ASN A 400 -26.20 24.35 14.77
CA ASN A 400 -25.47 23.97 15.98
C ASN A 400 -24.71 22.69 15.76
N PHE A 401 -23.43 22.68 16.13
CA PHE A 401 -22.54 21.54 15.97
C PHE A 401 -23.03 20.30 16.74
N HIS A 402 -23.56 20.51 17.97
CA HIS A 402 -24.04 19.41 18.81
C HIS A 402 -25.37 18.79 18.34
N GLU A 403 -26.14 19.56 17.59
CA GLU A 403 -27.49 19.16 17.11
C GLU A 403 -27.49 18.67 15.65
N TRP A 404 -26.27 18.58 15.04
CA TRP A 404 -26.15 18.18 13.64
C TRP A 404 -26.59 16.75 13.40
N THR A 405 -27.61 16.53 12.60
CA THR A 405 -28.17 15.20 12.27
C THR A 405 -27.65 14.62 10.96
N GLY A 406 -27.05 15.42 10.09
CA GLY A 406 -26.67 15.06 8.73
C GLY A 406 -27.83 15.01 7.73
N ASP A 407 -29.04 15.40 8.16
CA ASP A 407 -30.21 15.47 7.30
C ASP A 407 -30.22 16.80 6.53
N VAL A 408 -29.54 16.78 5.39
CA VAL A 408 -29.44 17.92 4.47
C VAL A 408 -30.08 17.52 3.14
N PRO A 409 -30.90 18.38 2.52
CA PRO A 409 -31.38 18.10 1.18
C PRO A 409 -30.21 17.82 0.20
N ARG A 410 -30.36 16.79 -0.65
CA ARG A 410 -29.40 16.54 -1.71
C ARG A 410 -29.52 17.61 -2.77
N TYR A 411 -28.40 18.20 -3.17
CA TYR A 411 -28.38 19.20 -4.22
C TYR A 411 -28.76 18.61 -5.58
N PRO A 412 -29.54 19.34 -6.39
CA PRO A 412 -29.68 18.99 -7.79
C PRO A 412 -28.37 19.39 -8.50
N PHE A 413 -27.47 18.46 -8.61
CA PHE A 413 -26.27 18.66 -9.42
C PHE A 413 -26.63 18.47 -10.89
N LYS A 414 -26.42 19.49 -11.67
CA LYS A 414 -26.62 19.43 -13.12
C LYS A 414 -25.29 19.20 -13.82
N ASP A 415 -25.32 18.31 -14.79
CA ASP A 415 -24.32 18.07 -15.83
C ASP A 415 -22.84 18.33 -15.45
N LEU A 416 -22.15 17.28 -15.02
CA LEU A 416 -20.73 17.33 -14.74
C LEU A 416 -19.98 17.64 -16.02
N ALA A 417 -19.24 18.75 -16.05
CA ALA A 417 -18.38 19.10 -17.16
C ALA A 417 -16.94 18.64 -16.91
N LYS A 418 -16.23 18.38 -17.99
CA LYS A 418 -14.80 18.06 -17.97
C LYS A 418 -14.03 19.22 -17.35
N GLN A 419 -13.29 18.95 -16.28
CA GLN A 419 -12.56 19.96 -15.53
C GLN A 419 -11.07 19.92 -15.83
N ASN A 420 -10.46 18.74 -15.74
CA ASN A 420 -9.04 18.55 -16.03
C ASN A 420 -8.81 17.21 -16.73
N VAL A 421 -7.83 17.19 -17.62
CA VAL A 421 -7.25 15.96 -18.18
C VAL A 421 -5.77 15.97 -17.86
N SER A 422 -5.31 14.92 -17.23
CA SER A 422 -3.89 14.72 -16.97
C SER A 422 -3.40 13.43 -17.63
N ILE A 423 -2.27 13.51 -18.29
CA ILE A 423 -1.62 12.39 -18.94
C ILE A 423 -0.24 12.22 -18.30
N THR A 424 0.05 10.99 -17.87
CA THR A 424 1.36 10.60 -17.37
C THR A 424 1.91 9.48 -18.24
N LYS A 425 3.12 9.62 -18.72
CA LYS A 425 3.84 8.57 -19.43
C LYS A 425 5.17 8.36 -18.75
N SER A 426 5.53 7.11 -18.52
CA SER A 426 6.83 6.73 -18.00
C SER A 426 7.34 5.51 -18.73
N ASN A 427 8.60 5.48 -19.02
CA ASN A 427 9.28 4.30 -19.52
C ASN A 427 10.70 4.24 -19.01
N GLY A 428 11.28 3.06 -18.98
CA GLY A 428 12.66 2.91 -18.60
C GLY A 428 13.12 1.47 -18.69
N GLY A 429 14.42 1.33 -18.84
CA GLY A 429 15.10 0.05 -18.82
C GLY A 429 16.13 -0.01 -17.71
N PHE A 430 16.30 -1.17 -17.10
CA PHE A 430 17.36 -1.39 -16.14
C PHE A 430 18.12 -2.69 -16.44
N ALA A 431 19.36 -2.71 -16.01
CA ALA A 431 20.16 -3.93 -15.93
C ALA A 431 20.78 -4.03 -14.55
N ALA A 432 20.82 -5.23 -14.01
CA ALA A 432 21.52 -5.53 -12.77
C ALA A 432 22.26 -6.86 -12.86
N VAL A 433 23.37 -6.96 -12.15
CA VAL A 433 24.18 -8.16 -12.04
C VAL A 433 24.40 -8.50 -10.57
N ARG A 434 24.18 -9.76 -10.22
CA ARG A 434 24.57 -10.34 -8.94
C ARG A 434 25.85 -11.14 -9.15
N ILE A 435 26.95 -10.57 -8.69
CA ILE A 435 28.28 -11.16 -8.78
C ILE A 435 28.55 -11.95 -7.50
N ASN A 436 28.97 -13.20 -7.64
CA ASN A 436 29.39 -14.10 -6.58
C ASN A 436 30.90 -14.29 -6.61
N PRO A 437 31.72 -13.31 -6.16
CA PRO A 437 33.17 -13.40 -6.23
C PRO A 437 33.75 -14.45 -5.25
N HIS A 438 33.01 -14.75 -4.21
CA HIS A 438 33.31 -15.75 -3.18
C HIS A 438 32.00 -16.39 -2.70
N ASP A 439 32.04 -17.62 -2.17
CA ASP A 439 30.86 -18.33 -1.69
C ASP A 439 30.12 -17.54 -0.59
N LEU A 440 30.84 -16.79 0.20
CA LEU A 440 30.34 -15.97 1.28
C LEU A 440 30.00 -14.53 0.88
N VAL A 441 30.33 -14.10 -0.34
CA VAL A 441 30.20 -12.69 -0.75
C VAL A 441 29.38 -12.57 -2.02
N LYS A 442 28.33 -11.78 -1.96
CA LYS A 442 27.46 -11.46 -3.08
C LYS A 442 27.42 -9.94 -3.25
N VAL A 443 27.73 -9.47 -4.44
CA VAL A 443 27.70 -8.05 -4.80
C VAL A 443 26.64 -7.85 -5.87
N ILE A 444 25.69 -6.96 -5.65
CA ILE A 444 24.64 -6.63 -6.60
C ILE A 444 24.86 -5.20 -7.06
N MET A 445 24.94 -4.99 -8.36
CA MET A 445 25.07 -3.66 -8.95
C MET A 445 24.09 -3.54 -10.12
N GLY A 446 23.47 -2.37 -10.25
CA GLY A 446 22.55 -2.09 -11.34
C GLY A 446 22.36 -0.61 -11.56
N ALA A 447 21.80 -0.30 -12.69
CA ALA A 447 21.35 1.05 -13.01
C ALA A 447 20.12 1.01 -13.91
N ARG A 448 19.29 2.03 -13.78
CA ARG A 448 18.12 2.26 -14.61
C ARG A 448 18.24 3.60 -15.30
N ILE A 449 17.80 3.64 -16.55
CA ILE A 449 17.55 4.89 -17.30
C ILE A 449 16.03 5.05 -17.45
N SER A 450 15.52 6.21 -17.08
CA SER A 450 14.08 6.50 -17.08
C SER A 450 13.76 7.79 -17.80
N SER A 451 12.59 7.79 -18.45
CA SER A 451 11.94 9.01 -18.94
C SER A 451 10.54 9.14 -18.35
N TRP A 452 10.15 10.35 -18.04
CA TRP A 452 8.87 10.71 -17.48
C TRP A 452 8.30 11.93 -18.18
N ASP A 453 7.02 11.87 -18.54
CA ASP A 453 6.29 12.98 -19.12
C ASP A 453 4.93 13.09 -18.43
N TYR A 454 4.63 14.28 -17.95
CA TYR A 454 3.35 14.61 -17.36
C TYR A 454 2.84 15.92 -17.89
N HIS A 455 1.59 15.95 -18.33
CA HIS A 455 0.91 17.22 -18.60
C HIS A 455 -0.53 17.17 -18.08
N SER A 456 -1.06 18.36 -17.80
CA SER A 456 -2.43 18.52 -17.32
C SER A 456 -3.05 19.74 -18.00
N ASP A 457 -4.20 19.51 -18.59
CA ASP A 457 -5.02 20.53 -19.25
C ASP A 457 -6.24 20.86 -18.41
N SER A 458 -6.57 22.14 -18.35
CA SER A 458 -7.77 22.65 -17.69
C SER A 458 -8.82 23.05 -18.70
N TYR A 459 -10.06 22.75 -18.39
CA TYR A 459 -11.23 23.03 -19.23
C TYR A 459 -12.23 23.91 -18.49
N ASP A 460 -13.02 24.67 -19.25
CA ASP A 460 -14.14 25.41 -18.69
C ASP A 460 -15.26 24.44 -18.30
N THR A 461 -15.69 24.47 -17.06
CA THR A 461 -16.69 23.55 -16.53
C THR A 461 -18.12 23.86 -16.97
N ILE A 462 -18.34 24.98 -17.67
CA ILE A 462 -19.63 25.39 -18.22
C ILE A 462 -19.72 25.07 -19.71
N THR A 463 -18.68 25.48 -20.47
CA THR A 463 -18.65 25.32 -21.93
C THR A 463 -17.98 24.02 -22.36
N GLY A 464 -17.15 23.42 -21.54
CA GLY A 464 -16.33 22.24 -21.85
C GLY A 464 -15.14 22.56 -22.78
N GLU A 465 -14.91 23.85 -23.08
CA GLU A 465 -13.81 24.28 -23.93
C GLU A 465 -12.46 24.25 -23.19
N PHE A 466 -11.38 23.98 -23.94
CA PHE A 466 -10.03 24.06 -23.42
C PHE A 466 -9.72 25.48 -22.92
N LYS A 467 -9.27 25.59 -21.70
CA LYS A 467 -8.92 26.86 -21.05
C LYS A 467 -7.43 27.15 -21.14
N LYS A 468 -6.62 26.24 -20.66
CA LYS A 468 -5.17 26.37 -20.63
C LYS A 468 -4.49 25.05 -20.32
N MET A 469 -3.25 24.89 -20.75
CA MET A 469 -2.34 23.91 -20.16
C MET A 469 -1.99 24.37 -18.73
N GLN A 470 -2.25 23.54 -17.74
CA GLN A 470 -1.97 23.86 -16.34
C GLN A 470 -0.53 23.54 -15.96
N TYR A 471 -0.07 22.36 -16.36
CA TYR A 471 1.25 21.83 -16.00
C TYR A 471 1.80 20.99 -17.13
N GLN A 472 3.10 21.11 -17.36
CA GLN A 472 3.86 20.19 -18.19
C GLN A 472 5.17 19.91 -17.46
N GLU A 473 5.56 18.65 -17.40
CA GLU A 473 6.80 18.19 -16.78
C GLU A 473 7.38 17.06 -17.62
N THR A 474 8.63 17.20 -17.99
CA THR A 474 9.35 16.20 -18.79
C THR A 474 10.72 15.96 -18.18
N VAL A 475 11.01 14.71 -17.85
CA VAL A 475 12.32 14.22 -17.40
C VAL A 475 12.81 13.22 -18.43
N THR A 476 14.03 13.38 -18.91
CA THR A 476 14.62 12.49 -19.91
C THR A 476 15.94 11.94 -19.37
N ASP A 477 16.17 10.65 -19.63
CA ASP A 477 17.43 9.96 -19.38
C ASP A 477 17.96 10.05 -17.94
N GLU A 478 17.00 10.08 -16.97
CA GLU A 478 17.36 10.08 -15.55
C GLU A 478 17.92 8.72 -15.14
N ILE A 479 19.12 8.73 -14.55
CA ILE A 479 19.83 7.53 -14.15
C ILE A 479 19.67 7.31 -12.64
N THR A 480 19.12 6.17 -12.27
CA THR A 480 18.99 5.72 -10.87
C THR A 480 19.89 4.53 -10.61
N PRO A 481 20.99 4.70 -9.83
CA PRO A 481 21.91 3.63 -9.50
C PRO A 481 21.39 2.77 -8.34
N TYR A 482 21.90 1.53 -8.28
CA TYR A 482 21.69 0.56 -7.22
C TYR A 482 22.99 -0.16 -6.91
N ALA A 483 23.32 -0.31 -5.63
CA ALA A 483 24.41 -1.14 -5.18
C ALA A 483 24.04 -1.88 -3.89
N GLY A 484 24.35 -3.16 -3.81
CA GLY A 484 24.12 -4.01 -2.65
C GLY A 484 25.30 -4.95 -2.41
N LEU A 485 25.58 -5.21 -1.15
CA LEU A 485 26.57 -6.16 -0.69
C LEU A 485 25.92 -7.08 0.34
N VAL A 486 26.10 -8.38 0.18
CA VAL A 486 25.74 -9.38 1.18
C VAL A 486 26.97 -10.21 1.50
N VAL A 487 27.28 -10.35 2.78
CA VAL A 487 28.40 -11.17 3.26
C VAL A 487 27.86 -12.19 4.26
N ASP A 488 27.86 -13.45 3.89
CA ASP A 488 27.47 -14.53 4.76
C ASP A 488 28.53 -14.73 5.85
N ILE A 489 28.14 -14.48 7.11
CA ILE A 489 29.02 -14.73 8.27
C ILE A 489 29.12 -16.25 8.51
N ASN A 490 28.00 -16.93 8.31
CA ASN A 490 27.85 -18.38 8.37
C ASN A 490 26.55 -18.79 7.65
N GLU A 491 26.18 -20.06 7.74
CA GLU A 491 24.95 -20.60 7.11
C GLU A 491 23.64 -19.93 7.57
N ARG A 492 23.64 -19.22 8.70
CA ARG A 492 22.43 -18.65 9.33
C ARG A 492 22.38 -17.12 9.29
N TYR A 493 23.52 -16.45 9.25
CA TYR A 493 23.60 -14.99 9.38
C TYR A 493 24.37 -14.36 8.22
N SER A 494 23.85 -13.26 7.73
CA SER A 494 24.50 -12.43 6.72
C SER A 494 24.51 -10.96 7.17
N LEU A 495 25.62 -10.28 6.90
CA LEU A 495 25.70 -8.82 6.91
C LEU A 495 25.29 -8.31 5.54
N TYR A 496 24.60 -7.19 5.48
CA TYR A 496 24.34 -6.52 4.22
C TYR A 496 24.56 -5.01 4.32
N ALA A 497 24.82 -4.41 3.17
CA ALA A 497 24.79 -2.96 2.99
C ALA A 497 24.18 -2.65 1.62
N SER A 498 23.46 -1.53 1.51
CA SER A 498 22.91 -1.08 0.24
C SER A 498 22.93 0.42 0.07
N TYR A 499 23.00 0.83 -1.18
CA TYR A 499 22.72 2.15 -1.68
C TYR A 499 21.65 2.05 -2.76
N THR A 500 20.57 2.79 -2.58
CA THR A 500 19.47 2.82 -3.54
C THR A 500 19.02 4.27 -3.74
N GLU A 501 18.60 4.60 -4.95
CA GLU A 501 18.16 5.94 -5.29
C GLU A 501 16.82 5.87 -6.04
N ALA A 502 16.01 6.91 -5.94
CA ALA A 502 14.83 7.16 -6.76
C ALA A 502 14.74 8.66 -7.04
N PHE A 503 14.18 9.04 -8.18
CA PHE A 503 13.90 10.44 -8.46
C PHE A 503 12.39 10.71 -8.32
N ARG A 504 12.05 11.96 -8.00
CA ARG A 504 10.66 12.40 -7.94
C ARG A 504 10.47 13.63 -8.84
N PRO A 505 9.70 13.49 -9.91
CA PRO A 505 9.30 14.63 -10.73
C PRO A 505 8.59 15.68 -9.88
N GLN A 506 8.80 16.95 -10.18
CA GLN A 506 8.22 18.08 -9.48
C GLN A 506 7.85 19.22 -10.44
N ALA A 507 6.54 19.51 -10.54
CA ALA A 507 6.00 20.53 -11.43
C ALA A 507 6.08 21.93 -10.79
N TYR A 508 7.31 22.40 -10.52
CA TYR A 508 7.60 23.74 -10.01
C TYR A 508 8.52 24.48 -10.96
N PHE A 509 8.38 25.82 -11.03
CA PHE A 509 9.10 26.68 -11.97
C PHE A 509 9.94 27.72 -11.25
N ASP A 510 11.11 28.02 -11.81
CA ASP A 510 11.94 29.11 -11.33
C ASP A 510 11.37 30.50 -11.74
N GLU A 511 12.04 31.57 -11.40
CA GLU A 511 11.67 32.95 -11.74
C GLU A 511 11.51 33.22 -13.25
N ASN A 512 12.13 32.41 -14.11
CA ASN A 512 12.10 32.50 -15.56
C ASN A 512 11.11 31.53 -16.23
N ASP A 513 10.19 30.93 -15.44
CA ASP A 513 9.28 29.86 -15.87
C ASP A 513 9.99 28.61 -16.42
N LYS A 514 11.24 28.37 -16.05
CA LYS A 514 11.92 27.12 -16.31
C LYS A 514 11.58 26.12 -15.23
N MET A 515 11.19 24.92 -15.65
CA MET A 515 10.90 23.83 -14.71
C MET A 515 12.16 23.43 -13.93
N LEU A 516 11.99 23.20 -12.61
CA LEU A 516 13.06 22.70 -11.75
C LEU A 516 13.39 21.24 -12.10
N ALA A 517 14.63 20.84 -11.88
CA ALA A 517 15.03 19.44 -12.01
C ALA A 517 14.26 18.54 -11.02
N PRO A 518 14.10 17.25 -11.28
CA PRO A 518 13.53 16.31 -10.30
C PRO A 518 14.25 16.40 -8.96
N SER A 519 13.52 16.17 -7.87
CA SER A 519 14.15 15.88 -6.60
C SER A 519 14.63 14.43 -6.60
N THR A 520 15.68 14.13 -5.82
CA THR A 520 16.22 12.78 -5.68
C THR A 520 16.14 12.32 -4.24
N GLY A 521 15.84 11.04 -4.04
CA GLY A 521 15.80 10.39 -2.74
C GLY A 521 16.80 9.24 -2.71
N ALA A 522 17.83 9.36 -1.86
CA ALA A 522 18.85 8.34 -1.66
C ALA A 522 18.63 7.62 -0.33
N SER A 523 18.75 6.29 -0.31
CA SER A 523 18.68 5.45 0.88
C SER A 523 19.97 4.68 1.06
N TYR A 524 20.57 4.82 2.22
CA TYR A 524 21.73 4.09 2.69
C TYR A 524 21.29 3.15 3.82
N GLU A 525 21.60 1.88 3.71
CA GLU A 525 21.19 0.90 4.71
C GLU A 525 22.33 -0.09 5.00
N ILE A 526 22.46 -0.47 6.26
CA ILE A 526 23.33 -1.55 6.72
C ILE A 526 22.58 -2.37 7.77
N GLY A 527 22.73 -3.68 7.74
CA GLY A 527 22.02 -4.54 8.68
C GLY A 527 22.54 -5.97 8.73
N VAL A 528 21.86 -6.74 9.57
CA VAL A 528 22.06 -8.17 9.73
C VAL A 528 20.77 -8.88 9.40
N LYS A 529 20.87 -9.97 8.68
CA LYS A 529 19.77 -10.90 8.41
C LYS A 529 20.11 -12.29 8.90
N GLY A 530 19.10 -13.05 9.26
CA GLY A 530 19.28 -14.42 9.71
C GLY A 530 18.09 -15.30 9.39
N GLU A 531 18.37 -16.56 9.09
CA GLU A 531 17.42 -17.66 9.00
C GLU A 531 17.67 -18.56 10.20
N LEU A 532 16.79 -18.48 11.19
CA LEU A 532 16.91 -19.10 12.50
C LEU A 532 16.05 -20.36 12.59
N LEU A 533 16.32 -21.21 13.58
CA LEU A 533 15.48 -22.36 13.92
C LEU A 533 15.24 -23.32 12.73
N LYS A 534 16.29 -23.61 11.96
CA LYS A 534 16.27 -24.42 10.73
C LYS A 534 15.43 -23.75 9.63
N ASP A 535 15.66 -22.45 9.43
CA ASP A 535 15.10 -21.62 8.38
C ASP A 535 13.58 -21.34 8.50
N THR A 536 13.01 -21.61 9.70
CA THR A 536 11.58 -21.35 9.95
C THR A 536 11.30 -19.97 10.54
N LEU A 537 12.33 -19.24 11.02
CA LEU A 537 12.21 -17.91 11.60
C LEU A 537 13.20 -16.96 10.95
N ASN A 538 12.69 -15.99 10.20
CA ASN A 538 13.47 -14.91 9.62
C ASN A 538 13.73 -13.80 10.64
N PHE A 539 14.93 -13.26 10.60
CA PHE A 539 15.39 -12.14 11.43
C PHE A 539 16.03 -11.07 10.54
N THR A 540 15.66 -9.82 10.73
CA THR A 540 16.24 -8.68 10.00
C THR A 540 16.46 -7.52 10.96
N THR A 541 17.63 -6.89 10.90
CA THR A 541 17.87 -5.55 11.45
C THR A 541 18.30 -4.62 10.35
N ALA A 542 17.98 -3.33 10.49
CA ALA A 542 18.42 -2.29 9.58
C ALA A 542 18.75 -1.02 10.36
N ILE A 543 19.88 -0.41 10.06
CA ILE A 543 20.18 0.99 10.38
C ILE A 543 20.23 1.71 9.05
N TYR A 544 19.48 2.80 8.92
CA TYR A 544 19.33 3.49 7.65
C TYR A 544 19.44 5.01 7.77
N LYS A 545 19.77 5.62 6.64
CA LYS A 545 19.72 7.06 6.41
C LYS A 545 19.10 7.29 5.03
N ASN A 546 17.96 7.99 5.01
CA ASN A 546 17.34 8.50 3.79
C ASN A 546 17.62 9.99 3.67
N VAL A 547 17.94 10.46 2.46
CA VAL A 547 18.21 11.86 2.17
C VAL A 547 17.38 12.26 0.97
N GLU A 548 16.57 13.30 1.09
CA GLU A 548 15.86 13.90 -0.05
C GLU A 548 16.58 15.19 -0.45
N ASN A 549 17.02 15.28 -1.70
CA ASN A 549 17.72 16.45 -2.24
C ASN A 549 16.89 17.12 -3.35
N GLY A 550 17.11 18.40 -3.54
CA GLY A 550 16.51 19.12 -4.66
C GLY A 550 15.02 19.37 -4.53
N LEU A 551 14.43 19.29 -3.34
CA LEU A 551 13.03 19.66 -3.12
C LEU A 551 12.77 21.11 -3.49
N ALA A 552 11.65 21.35 -4.19
CA ALA A 552 11.21 22.70 -4.52
C ALA A 552 10.73 23.42 -3.26
N GLU A 553 11.21 24.63 -3.05
CA GLU A 553 10.72 25.53 -2.02
C GLU A 553 10.41 26.90 -2.67
N PRO A 554 9.43 27.68 -2.12
CA PRO A 554 9.16 29.00 -2.62
C PRO A 554 10.43 29.86 -2.59
N ASP A 555 10.69 30.60 -3.68
CA ASP A 555 11.87 31.46 -3.76
C ASP A 555 11.77 32.57 -2.68
N PRO A 556 12.71 32.63 -1.71
CA PRO A 556 12.67 33.61 -0.63
C PRO A 556 12.87 35.05 -1.11
N ASN A 557 13.39 35.25 -2.32
CA ASN A 557 13.61 36.57 -2.91
C ASN A 557 12.34 37.16 -3.50
N PHE A 558 11.29 36.38 -3.67
CA PHE A 558 10.03 36.82 -4.23
C PHE A 558 8.91 36.86 -3.18
N SER A 559 8.27 38.01 -3.04
CA SER A 559 7.09 38.13 -2.20
C SER A 559 5.88 37.48 -2.89
N GLU A 560 4.82 37.14 -2.13
CA GLU A 560 3.58 36.53 -2.65
C GLU A 560 2.90 37.33 -3.78
N LYS A 561 3.31 38.58 -4.02
CA LYS A 561 2.80 39.44 -5.08
C LYS A 561 3.52 39.29 -6.42
N TYR A 562 4.69 38.67 -6.46
CA TYR A 562 5.46 38.50 -7.69
C TYR A 562 5.21 37.12 -8.26
N LEU A 563 4.60 37.09 -9.42
CA LEU A 563 4.42 35.89 -10.22
C LEU A 563 5.41 35.91 -11.40
N THR A 564 5.76 34.75 -11.88
CA THR A 564 6.53 34.59 -13.11
C THR A 564 5.78 35.15 -14.30
N PRO A 565 6.40 35.33 -15.51
CA PRO A 565 5.71 35.77 -16.71
C PRO A 565 4.45 34.99 -17.05
N ASN A 566 4.41 33.68 -16.73
CA ASN A 566 3.24 32.82 -16.95
C ASN A 566 2.26 32.79 -15.75
N GLY A 567 2.48 33.62 -14.75
CA GLY A 567 1.60 33.73 -13.57
C GLY A 567 1.80 32.65 -12.52
N ASN A 568 2.93 31.96 -12.52
CA ASN A 568 3.28 30.98 -11.49
C ASN A 568 4.00 31.64 -10.33
N ARG A 569 3.91 31.04 -9.13
CA ARG A 569 4.79 31.41 -8.02
C ARG A 569 6.19 30.85 -8.29
N PRO A 570 7.27 31.64 -8.20
CA PRO A 570 8.62 31.13 -8.43
C PRO A 570 9.08 30.24 -7.26
N TYR A 571 9.82 29.20 -7.60
CA TYR A 571 10.44 28.24 -6.68
C TYR A 571 11.93 28.13 -6.94
N VAL A 572 12.67 27.75 -5.94
CA VAL A 572 14.08 27.36 -6.04
C VAL A 572 14.24 25.91 -5.59
N GLN A 573 15.27 25.27 -6.10
CA GLN A 573 15.60 23.93 -5.70
C GLN A 573 16.48 23.96 -4.44
N ARG A 574 16.02 23.34 -3.36
CA ARG A 574 16.80 23.20 -2.13
C ARG A 574 17.99 22.28 -2.37
N GLY A 575 19.21 22.71 -2.05
CA GLY A 575 20.43 21.93 -2.31
C GLY A 575 20.52 20.66 -1.47
N GLU A 576 20.73 20.79 -0.16
CA GLU A 576 20.66 19.67 0.78
C GLU A 576 19.23 19.56 1.31
N GLY A 577 18.72 18.32 1.36
CA GLY A 577 17.34 18.07 1.72
C GLY A 577 17.16 17.53 3.14
N ASP A 578 15.93 17.16 3.39
CA ASP A 578 15.53 16.57 4.65
C ASP A 578 16.19 15.19 4.82
N THR A 579 16.57 14.88 6.04
CA THR A 579 17.25 13.63 6.37
C THR A 579 16.48 12.84 7.39
N THR A 580 16.15 11.58 7.07
CA THR A 580 15.61 10.61 8.02
C THR A 580 16.66 9.59 8.39
N LYS A 581 16.88 9.38 9.69
CA LYS A 581 17.73 8.31 10.23
C LYS A 581 16.91 7.42 11.13
N GLY A 582 17.14 6.11 11.06
CA GLY A 582 16.36 5.18 11.85
C GLY A 582 16.99 3.82 12.03
N PHE A 583 16.30 3.04 12.83
CA PHE A 583 16.62 1.66 13.17
C PHE A 583 15.36 0.81 13.11
N GLU A 584 15.48 -0.41 12.61
CA GLU A 584 14.41 -1.40 12.54
C GLU A 584 14.93 -2.76 12.97
N ILE A 585 14.04 -3.55 13.59
CA ILE A 585 14.27 -4.96 13.87
C ILE A 585 12.97 -5.72 13.62
N GLU A 586 13.06 -6.88 12.99
CA GLU A 586 11.91 -7.70 12.62
C GLU A 586 12.23 -9.19 12.79
N PHE A 587 11.25 -9.94 13.30
CA PHE A 587 11.23 -11.39 13.35
C PHE A 587 9.92 -11.87 12.73
N THR A 588 9.97 -12.78 11.76
CA THR A 588 8.78 -13.37 11.13
C THR A 588 9.01 -14.83 10.84
N GLY A 589 8.02 -15.68 11.21
CA GLY A 589 8.10 -17.11 10.95
C GLY A 589 7.58 -17.95 12.11
N SER A 590 8.03 -19.21 12.17
CA SER A 590 7.64 -20.18 13.17
C SER A 590 8.78 -20.46 14.13
N ILE A 591 8.53 -20.27 15.43
CA ILE A 591 9.48 -20.62 16.52
C ILE A 591 9.59 -22.15 16.62
N ASN A 592 8.48 -22.83 16.41
CA ASN A 592 8.37 -24.28 16.29
C ASN A 592 7.07 -24.59 15.53
N PRO A 593 6.77 -25.85 15.16
CA PRO A 593 5.59 -26.19 14.35
C PRO A 593 4.25 -25.70 14.90
N ASN A 594 4.17 -25.40 16.18
CA ASN A 594 2.93 -24.96 16.83
C ASN A 594 2.94 -23.48 17.20
N TRP A 595 4.05 -22.76 17.01
CA TRP A 595 4.20 -21.39 17.52
C TRP A 595 4.72 -20.44 16.44
N ASN A 596 3.84 -19.58 15.95
CA ASN A 596 4.17 -18.54 14.98
C ASN A 596 4.39 -17.17 15.62
N LEU A 597 5.27 -16.38 15.05
CA LEU A 597 5.63 -15.04 15.49
C LEU A 597 5.78 -14.08 14.31
N SER A 598 5.17 -12.91 14.44
CA SER A 598 5.49 -11.70 13.66
C SER A 598 5.74 -10.58 14.67
N ALA A 599 6.96 -10.07 14.73
CA ALA A 599 7.33 -9.01 15.67
C ALA A 599 8.25 -8.00 15.01
N GLY A 600 7.87 -6.73 15.04
CA GLY A 600 8.62 -5.65 14.43
C GLY A 600 8.68 -4.40 15.31
N TYR A 601 9.87 -3.82 15.44
CA TYR A 601 10.09 -2.52 16.07
C TYR A 601 10.77 -1.59 15.07
N SER A 602 10.32 -0.34 15.02
CA SER A 602 10.95 0.72 14.24
C SER A 602 11.07 2.01 15.04
N GLN A 603 12.13 2.74 14.77
CA GLN A 603 12.33 4.09 15.27
C GLN A 603 13.00 4.93 14.21
N HIS A 604 12.51 6.15 14.00
CA HIS A 604 13.14 7.12 13.10
C HIS A 604 13.12 8.53 13.65
N LYS A 605 13.90 9.41 13.02
CA LYS A 605 13.89 10.85 13.24
C LYS A 605 14.14 11.54 11.92
N THR A 606 13.18 12.39 11.51
CA THR A 606 13.28 13.24 10.32
C THR A 606 13.64 14.65 10.73
N GLN A 607 14.65 15.21 10.11
CA GLN A 607 15.14 16.55 10.39
C GLN A 607 15.29 17.34 9.10
N SER A 608 14.93 18.62 9.15
CA SER A 608 15.31 19.58 8.12
C SER A 608 16.84 19.78 8.08
N LYS A 609 17.31 20.47 7.06
CA LYS A 609 18.71 20.89 6.96
C LYS A 609 19.16 21.71 8.18
N GLU A 610 18.28 22.53 8.73
CA GLU A 610 18.52 23.38 9.89
C GLU A 610 18.53 22.59 11.22
N GLY A 611 18.11 21.32 11.17
CA GLY A 611 18.07 20.41 12.32
C GLY A 611 16.71 20.36 13.02
N ASP A 612 15.69 21.06 12.51
CA ASP A 612 14.35 21.02 13.05
C ASP A 612 13.70 19.66 12.80
N GLN A 613 12.97 19.16 13.80
CA GLN A 613 12.23 17.92 13.65
C GLN A 613 10.96 18.16 12.83
N LEU A 614 10.76 17.36 11.78
CA LEU A 614 9.67 17.54 10.81
C LEU A 614 8.48 16.60 11.08
N ASP A 615 8.71 15.38 11.53
CA ASP A 615 7.71 14.32 11.74
C ASP A 615 7.11 14.38 13.16
N THR A 616 6.44 15.48 13.51
CA THR A 616 5.90 15.67 14.85
C THR A 616 4.45 15.22 14.98
N ASP A 617 3.69 15.18 13.90
CA ASP A 617 2.27 14.84 13.86
C ASP A 617 1.97 13.37 13.56
N GLU A 618 3.00 12.53 13.60
CA GLU A 618 2.96 11.06 13.48
C GLU A 618 3.89 10.41 14.52
N PRO A 619 3.58 9.17 14.96
CA PRO A 619 4.49 8.45 15.85
C PRO A 619 5.77 8.04 15.09
N ASN A 620 6.92 8.25 15.70
CA ASN A 620 8.21 7.89 15.12
C ASN A 620 8.86 6.67 15.78
N LYS A 621 8.13 5.98 16.68
CA LYS A 621 8.48 4.68 17.26
C LYS A 621 7.24 3.80 17.28
N LEU A 622 7.36 2.63 16.67
CA LEU A 622 6.28 1.67 16.53
C LEU A 622 6.77 0.29 16.96
N LEU A 623 5.93 -0.46 17.67
CA LEU A 623 6.13 -1.87 17.98
C LEU A 623 4.85 -2.63 17.62
N ASN A 624 4.98 -3.60 16.72
CA ASN A 624 3.92 -4.52 16.36
C ASN A 624 4.38 -5.94 16.70
N ILE A 625 3.62 -6.65 17.51
CA ILE A 625 3.85 -8.06 17.82
C ILE A 625 2.55 -8.79 17.58
N TYR A 626 2.61 -9.91 16.88
CA TYR A 626 1.52 -10.85 16.76
C TYR A 626 2.06 -12.26 16.85
N THR A 627 1.46 -13.08 17.68
CA THR A 627 1.90 -14.44 17.87
C THR A 627 0.70 -15.37 18.03
N THR A 628 0.80 -16.56 17.44
CA THR A 628 -0.22 -17.61 17.53
C THR A 628 0.41 -18.89 18.07
N TYR A 629 -0.33 -19.61 18.89
CA TYR A 629 0.06 -20.92 19.39
C TYR A 629 -1.05 -21.94 19.13
N ASP A 630 -0.68 -23.05 18.51
CA ASP A 630 -1.54 -24.19 18.28
C ASP A 630 -1.50 -25.12 19.50
N PHE A 631 -2.62 -25.21 20.18
CA PHE A 631 -2.79 -26.01 21.38
C PHE A 631 -3.18 -27.48 21.10
N ASN A 632 -3.03 -27.98 19.89
CA ASN A 632 -3.44 -29.32 19.47
C ASN A 632 -3.04 -30.43 20.45
N HIS A 633 -1.89 -30.26 21.11
CA HIS A 633 -1.44 -31.23 22.15
C HIS A 633 -2.34 -31.23 23.40
N TYR A 634 -2.98 -30.11 23.75
CA TYR A 634 -3.79 -29.94 24.95
C TYR A 634 -5.29 -29.91 24.62
N LEU A 635 -5.65 -29.29 23.54
CA LEU A 635 -7.02 -29.10 23.05
C LEU A 635 -7.01 -29.21 21.51
N ALA A 636 -7.37 -30.38 21.00
CA ALA A 636 -7.32 -30.68 19.57
C ALA A 636 -8.08 -29.64 18.74
N GLY A 637 -7.44 -29.10 17.72
CA GLY A 637 -7.99 -28.11 16.81
C GLY A 637 -8.06 -26.69 17.35
N PHE A 638 -7.48 -26.38 18.53
CA PHE A 638 -7.56 -25.03 19.10
C PHE A 638 -6.25 -24.27 18.92
N THR A 639 -6.34 -23.08 18.28
CA THR A 639 -5.27 -22.11 18.14
C THR A 639 -5.68 -20.80 18.82
N ALA A 640 -4.79 -20.18 19.59
CA ALA A 640 -4.98 -18.84 20.13
C ALA A 640 -3.85 -17.91 19.74
N GLY A 641 -4.17 -16.61 19.62
CA GLY A 641 -3.21 -15.58 19.26
C GLY A 641 -3.39 -14.30 20.08
N VAL A 642 -2.28 -13.57 20.21
CA VAL A 642 -2.22 -12.25 20.86
C VAL A 642 -1.49 -11.29 19.97
N GLY A 643 -2.08 -10.10 19.76
CA GLY A 643 -1.48 -8.95 19.11
C GLY A 643 -1.21 -7.82 20.10
N VAL A 644 -0.06 -7.17 19.98
CA VAL A 644 0.30 -5.95 20.72
C VAL A 644 0.79 -4.91 19.73
N ASN A 645 0.08 -3.79 19.66
CA ASN A 645 0.47 -2.63 18.86
C ASN A 645 0.77 -1.47 19.80
N TRP A 646 2.02 -1.00 19.82
CA TRP A 646 2.43 0.15 20.60
C TRP A 646 3.00 1.24 19.71
N GLN A 647 2.68 2.48 20.04
CA GLN A 647 3.26 3.68 19.44
C GLN A 647 3.63 4.70 20.51
N ASN A 648 4.68 5.48 20.25
CA ASN A 648 5.03 6.58 21.14
C ASN A 648 4.07 7.78 20.96
N SER A 649 4.22 8.77 21.84
CA SER A 649 3.49 10.03 21.73
C SER A 649 3.89 10.82 20.48
N PHE A 650 2.93 11.56 19.93
CA PHE A 650 3.12 12.51 18.86
C PHE A 650 2.26 13.74 19.07
N TYR A 651 2.52 14.82 18.35
CA TYR A 651 1.77 16.07 18.52
C TYR A 651 1.71 16.87 17.22
N ALA A 652 0.66 17.69 17.11
CA ALA A 652 0.56 18.72 16.09
C ALA A 652 0.39 20.10 16.72
N THR A 653 0.94 21.12 16.07
CA THR A 653 0.70 22.52 16.38
C THR A 653 -0.10 23.12 15.23
N PRO A 654 -1.42 23.36 15.41
CA PRO A 654 -2.26 23.84 14.35
C PRO A 654 -1.84 25.22 13.82
N GLN A 655 -1.89 25.38 12.51
CA GLN A 655 -1.53 26.62 11.83
C GLN A 655 -2.61 27.71 11.97
N ARG A 656 -3.89 27.32 12.13
CA ARG A 656 -4.99 28.26 12.38
C ARG A 656 -5.26 28.37 13.88
N PRO A 657 -5.51 29.59 14.41
CA PRO A 657 -5.85 29.77 15.81
C PRO A 657 -7.09 28.95 16.18
N LEU A 658 -6.98 28.13 17.22
CA LEU A 658 -8.08 27.29 17.72
C LEU A 658 -8.96 28.02 18.76
N SER A 659 -8.57 29.20 19.19
CA SER A 659 -9.30 30.02 20.16
C SER A 659 -9.04 31.51 19.93
N ASN A 660 -9.93 32.36 20.40
CA ASN A 660 -9.74 33.82 20.39
C ASN A 660 -8.60 34.30 21.32
N ARG A 661 -7.99 33.37 22.06
CA ARG A 661 -6.79 33.63 22.87
C ARG A 661 -5.52 33.38 22.02
N GLN A 662 -5.15 34.38 21.25
CA GLN A 662 -4.12 34.37 20.21
C GLN A 662 -2.65 34.27 20.66
N SER A 663 -2.32 34.00 21.90
CA SER A 663 -0.93 34.19 22.36
C SER A 663 -0.11 32.92 22.56
N GLU A 664 -0.69 31.73 22.49
CA GLU A 664 0.06 30.47 22.59
C GLU A 664 -0.38 29.49 21.53
N ALA A 665 0.56 29.01 20.72
CA ALA A 665 0.35 27.89 19.81
C ALA A 665 0.01 26.63 20.64
N HIS A 666 -1.27 26.29 20.75
CA HIS A 666 -1.71 25.16 21.55
C HIS A 666 -1.28 23.85 20.86
N ARG A 667 -0.30 23.21 21.45
CA ARG A 667 0.13 21.88 21.06
C ARG A 667 -0.95 20.86 21.44
N ILE A 668 -1.42 20.10 20.46
CA ILE A 668 -2.33 18.96 20.66
C ILE A 668 -1.48 17.70 20.66
N GLU A 669 -1.57 16.90 21.72
CA GLU A 669 -0.75 15.72 21.91
C GLU A 669 -1.59 14.45 22.01
N GLN A 670 -1.18 13.40 21.30
CA GLN A 670 -1.54 12.03 21.56
C GLN A 670 -0.42 11.38 22.40
N SER A 671 -0.75 11.00 23.61
CA SER A 671 0.16 10.24 24.46
C SER A 671 0.47 8.85 23.87
N SER A 672 1.56 8.23 24.31
CA SER A 672 1.87 6.86 23.90
C SER A 672 0.71 5.91 24.20
N ILE A 673 0.48 4.94 23.29
CA ILE A 673 -0.62 4.01 23.42
C ILE A 673 -0.18 2.58 23.15
N THR A 674 -0.81 1.63 23.86
CA THR A 674 -0.70 0.18 23.61
C THR A 674 -2.09 -0.37 23.37
N LEU A 675 -2.30 -1.00 22.22
CA LEU A 675 -3.49 -1.76 21.90
C LEU A 675 -3.20 -3.24 22.01
N ILE A 676 -4.13 -4.00 22.58
CA ILE A 676 -4.05 -5.45 22.72
C ILE A 676 -5.17 -6.06 21.90
N ASN A 677 -4.83 -7.05 21.07
CA ASN A 677 -5.75 -7.80 20.24
C ASN A 677 -5.68 -9.29 20.62
N LEU A 678 -6.80 -9.99 20.48
CA LEU A 678 -6.88 -11.42 20.73
C LEU A 678 -7.46 -12.14 19.51
N MET A 679 -7.00 -13.35 19.27
CA MET A 679 -7.55 -14.29 18.30
C MET A 679 -7.76 -15.65 18.95
N ALA A 680 -8.84 -16.33 18.58
CA ALA A 680 -9.06 -17.74 18.86
C ALA A 680 -9.61 -18.40 17.57
N ARG A 681 -9.06 -19.56 17.22
CA ARG A 681 -9.55 -20.40 16.11
C ARG A 681 -9.77 -21.81 16.64
N TYR A 682 -10.88 -22.41 16.24
CA TYR A 682 -11.19 -23.80 16.56
C TYR A 682 -11.55 -24.57 15.29
N GLU A 683 -10.80 -25.60 14.98
CA GLU A 683 -11.03 -26.51 13.86
C GLU A 683 -12.03 -27.57 14.33
N ILE A 684 -13.30 -27.44 13.90
CA ILE A 684 -14.37 -28.41 14.23
C ILE A 684 -14.05 -29.78 13.61
N ASN A 685 -13.49 -29.75 12.42
CA ASN A 685 -12.97 -30.89 11.67
C ASN A 685 -11.99 -30.41 10.60
N ASN A 686 -11.40 -31.31 9.82
CA ASN A 686 -10.41 -31.00 8.78
C ASN A 686 -10.90 -30.05 7.68
N LYS A 687 -12.22 -29.77 7.62
CA LYS A 687 -12.83 -28.89 6.59
C LYS A 687 -13.46 -27.64 7.16
N THR A 688 -13.70 -27.57 8.44
CA THR A 688 -14.48 -26.48 9.05
C THR A 688 -13.79 -25.89 10.24
N SER A 689 -13.57 -24.58 10.24
CA SER A 689 -13.04 -23.83 11.38
C SER A 689 -13.94 -22.66 11.75
N ILE A 690 -13.93 -22.28 13.01
CA ILE A 690 -14.53 -21.07 13.55
C ILE A 690 -13.42 -20.22 14.14
N SER A 691 -13.48 -18.89 13.90
CA SER A 691 -12.49 -17.95 14.44
C SER A 691 -13.16 -16.74 15.06
N LEU A 692 -12.56 -16.22 16.13
CA LEU A 692 -12.96 -14.99 16.81
C LEU A 692 -11.74 -14.08 16.94
N ASN A 693 -11.87 -12.85 16.45
CA ASN A 693 -10.87 -11.81 16.68
C ASN A 693 -11.49 -10.68 17.50
N ILE A 694 -10.73 -10.15 18.46
CA ILE A 694 -11.10 -8.98 19.27
C ILE A 694 -9.97 -7.97 19.16
N ASN A 695 -10.26 -6.79 18.64
CA ASN A 695 -9.32 -5.71 18.51
C ASN A 695 -9.54 -4.65 19.59
N ASN A 696 -8.46 -3.98 20.02
CA ASN A 696 -8.47 -3.01 21.10
C ASN A 696 -9.23 -3.55 22.35
N LEU A 697 -8.84 -4.73 22.81
CA LEU A 697 -9.48 -5.47 23.91
C LEU A 697 -9.75 -4.62 25.16
N LEU A 698 -8.84 -3.70 25.48
CA LEU A 698 -8.93 -2.85 26.67
C LEU A 698 -9.74 -1.57 26.42
N ASP A 699 -10.37 -1.44 25.26
CA ASP A 699 -11.14 -0.26 24.82
C ASP A 699 -10.40 1.08 25.04
N LYS A 700 -9.10 1.10 24.72
CA LYS A 700 -8.29 2.31 24.85
C LYS A 700 -8.83 3.43 23.97
N HIS A 701 -8.94 4.61 24.56
CA HIS A 701 -9.33 5.83 23.85
C HIS A 701 -8.07 6.56 23.38
N TYR A 702 -7.99 6.85 22.07
CA TYR A 702 -6.84 7.50 21.44
C TYR A 702 -7.25 8.27 20.19
N TYR A 703 -6.37 9.15 19.72
CA TYR A 703 -6.49 9.80 18.43
C TYR A 703 -5.64 9.06 17.40
N ASN A 704 -6.30 8.63 16.32
CA ASN A 704 -5.57 8.05 15.18
C ASN A 704 -4.79 9.14 14.43
N SER A 705 -5.33 10.36 14.36
CA SER A 705 -4.66 11.48 13.70
C SER A 705 -5.09 12.82 14.29
N ILE A 706 -4.20 13.79 14.16
CA ILE A 706 -4.39 15.19 14.55
C ILE A 706 -4.09 16.04 13.32
N SER A 707 -5.00 16.98 13.00
CA SER A 707 -4.79 17.92 11.89
C SER A 707 -3.86 19.04 12.29
N SER A 708 -2.72 19.14 11.64
CA SER A 708 -1.81 20.29 11.77
C SER A 708 -2.37 21.59 11.16
N TRP A 709 -3.47 21.51 10.39
CA TRP A 709 -4.11 22.68 9.79
C TRP A 709 -5.06 23.40 10.75
N ASN A 710 -6.04 22.67 11.30
CA ASN A 710 -7.14 23.24 12.08
C ASN A 710 -7.28 22.68 13.51
N GLY A 711 -6.40 21.76 13.91
CA GLY A 711 -6.44 21.17 15.25
C GLY A 711 -7.63 20.22 15.49
N TYR A 712 -8.25 19.74 14.43
CA TYR A 712 -9.27 18.72 14.55
C TYR A 712 -8.64 17.33 14.67
N VAL A 713 -9.35 16.42 15.31
CA VAL A 713 -8.87 15.08 15.60
C VAL A 713 -9.80 14.02 15.00
N LEU A 714 -9.23 12.86 14.71
CA LEU A 714 -9.96 11.65 14.42
C LEU A 714 -9.67 10.62 15.50
N HIS A 715 -10.70 10.15 16.18
CA HIS A 715 -10.56 9.10 17.20
C HIS A 715 -10.20 7.76 16.57
N GLY A 716 -9.45 6.95 17.31
CA GLY A 716 -9.17 5.56 16.96
C GLY A 716 -10.35 4.65 17.25
N GLU A 717 -10.34 3.50 16.62
CA GLU A 717 -11.39 2.48 16.70
C GLU A 717 -11.55 1.96 18.16
N PRO A 718 -12.77 1.95 18.73
CA PRO A 718 -13.08 1.31 20.01
C PRO A 718 -12.86 -0.21 19.95
N VAL A 719 -13.03 -0.91 21.08
CA VAL A 719 -13.04 -2.38 21.06
C VAL A 719 -13.98 -2.89 19.97
N SER A 720 -13.50 -3.82 19.17
CA SER A 720 -14.30 -4.47 18.11
C SER A 720 -14.10 -5.97 18.14
N TRP A 721 -15.05 -6.70 17.57
CA TRP A 721 -14.95 -8.15 17.44
C TRP A 721 -15.49 -8.60 16.08
N GLN A 722 -14.95 -9.72 15.61
CA GLN A 722 -15.38 -10.40 14.40
C GLN A 722 -15.35 -11.90 14.61
N LEU A 723 -16.49 -12.56 14.35
CA LEU A 723 -16.65 -14.01 14.36
C LEU A 723 -16.71 -14.48 12.90
N GLY A 724 -15.92 -15.50 12.56
CA GLY A 724 -15.85 -16.10 11.24
C GLY A 724 -16.07 -17.61 11.27
N ILE A 725 -16.60 -18.14 10.19
CA ILE A 725 -16.62 -19.57 9.88
C ILE A 725 -16.01 -19.77 8.50
N ARG A 726 -15.15 -20.76 8.36
CA ARG A 726 -14.53 -21.15 7.09
C ARG A 726 -14.76 -22.64 6.83
N TYR A 727 -15.09 -22.95 5.57
CA TYR A 727 -15.24 -24.31 5.09
C TYR A 727 -14.33 -24.53 3.87
N SER A 728 -13.54 -25.60 3.88
CA SER A 728 -12.64 -26.03 2.80
C SER A 728 -13.01 -27.43 2.35
N LEU A 729 -13.21 -27.60 1.02
CA LEU A 729 -13.61 -28.88 0.43
C LEU A 729 -12.39 -29.71 0.05
#